data_5596d8360f872d72b7ec319f17097907
#
_entry.id   5596d8360f872d72b7ec319f17097907
#
_cell.length_a   1.000
_cell.length_b   1.000
_cell.length_c   1.000
_cell.angle_alpha   90.00
_cell.angle_beta   90.00
_cell.angle_gamma   90.00
#
_symmetry.space_group_name_H-M   'P 1'
#
loop_
_entity.id
_entity.type
_entity.pdbx_description
1 polymer ?
#
loop_
_entity_poly.entity_id
_entity_poly.type
_entity_poly.pdbx_seq_one_letter_code
_entity_poly.pdbx_strand_id
1 'polypeptide(L)'
;MDNNNIGGMNPQQFSQNTPQTSQPHMGMSGIELQNMQQEAEQRRREQSRRNADFFGRLCIPTIIYALLYTIFLYENTGGILVTLFAIVTGVYSLYCMKILHIEAKPLTVWYSVMMILTGISSGLTGNKIIQGFNFCWILVFLVFMLLHNFCNDRQWGLIKYIAAAFQAVFGAIGCIAEPFMDIADYMRNERMDSDNMGSDSMVGDSANATAGERHVKKHRMLYVFIGIAIAFPLVVLIVVLLCSADAVFASVIKKIFADINLFTVSKVVFLFVFALFSSYCGIKYLSKKRISDAPVETPAFPAAIGITVAATISVVYVFFCFIQIVYLFGGLMQLPSGYTYARYAREGFFQLLFVCILNVVIVLLGSGLFRKNKILNVFLILITLCTYIMIASSAYRMGLYVSEYGLTATRLCVFWALGVIALFMLGVILSICKPAFSLFRYGIIVIGVCYLVLAFARPDYLVARYNTVCMEDTDYKYLMSLSTDASPALAADADFMENKGMVTMYARQLAGETNDSLRQLNVSHIKAAHLFRDSIDEVKSSQLILLYVYSPYDSGSYNNNDTGLDGVDSIQMGYHVLKDTEDDDTAYYDYDSYSMDDTRVAAPVLFKWVDAVEVKKISDSERIFLAKIPRKALKGKDGVNIEYRFNKNGDVIYSSQYNVILDKKKGLNEVEMSYYAGTDGVDEPEYNIYGK
;
A
#
# COMPACT_ATOMS: atom_id res chain seq x y z
N MET A 1 11.66 -42.66 -73.87
CA MET A 1 10.85 -42.78 -75.08
C MET A 1 9.52 -42.18 -74.74
N ASP A 2 9.04 -41.14 -75.14
CA ASP A 2 9.28 -40.08 -76.12
C ASP A 2 8.34 -38.96 -75.74
N ASN A 3 8.84 -37.82 -75.54
CA ASN A 3 8.82 -36.64 -76.41
C ASN A 3 7.47 -35.89 -76.57
N ASN A 4 7.56 -34.64 -76.12
CA ASN A 4 7.08 -33.44 -76.79
C ASN A 4 5.59 -33.25 -77.11
N ASN A 5 4.93 -32.28 -76.53
CA ASN A 5 4.62 -31.12 -77.36
C ASN A 5 4.27 -29.87 -76.53
N ILE A 6 5.05 -28.83 -76.81
CA ILE A 6 4.82 -27.47 -76.39
C ILE A 6 3.80 -26.90 -77.38
N GLY A 7 2.64 -26.47 -76.88
CA GLY A 7 1.63 -25.75 -77.64
C GLY A 7 1.32 -24.44 -76.96
N GLY A 8 1.88 -23.34 -77.47
CA GLY A 8 1.65 -21.98 -77.01
C GLY A 8 0.18 -21.59 -77.03
N MET A 9 -0.34 -21.13 -75.90
CA MET A 9 -1.64 -20.47 -75.81
C MET A 9 -1.47 -18.95 -75.75
N ASN A 10 -2.06 -18.34 -76.74
CA ASN A 10 -2.19 -16.93 -77.09
C ASN A 10 -2.81 -16.13 -75.92
N PRO A 11 -2.29 -14.96 -75.50
CA PRO A 11 -2.78 -14.19 -74.36
C PRO A 11 -4.12 -13.42 -74.59
N GLN A 12 -4.88 -13.73 -75.59
CA GLN A 12 -6.08 -12.95 -75.93
C GLN A 12 -7.42 -13.62 -75.66
N GLN A 13 -7.48 -14.69 -74.86
CA GLN A 13 -8.74 -15.36 -74.52
C GLN A 13 -9.15 -15.34 -73.03
N PHE A 14 -8.57 -14.46 -72.22
CA PHE A 14 -8.97 -14.30 -70.82
C PHE A 14 -9.76 -13.01 -70.54
N SER A 15 -10.53 -12.56 -71.50
CA SER A 15 -11.35 -11.34 -71.39
C SER A 15 -12.82 -11.54 -71.81
N GLN A 16 -13.51 -12.51 -71.25
CA GLN A 16 -14.99 -12.61 -71.35
C GLN A 16 -15.48 -13.80 -70.49
N ASN A 17 -15.56 -13.64 -69.19
CA ASN A 17 -16.51 -14.32 -68.30
C ASN A 17 -16.28 -13.89 -66.85
N THR A 18 -16.38 -12.59 -66.59
CA THR A 18 -16.76 -12.09 -65.25
C THR A 18 -18.27 -12.10 -65.17
N PRO A 19 -18.90 -12.79 -64.21
CA PRO A 19 -20.30 -12.57 -63.97
C PRO A 19 -20.47 -11.11 -63.55
N GLN A 20 -21.22 -10.36 -64.33
CA GLN A 20 -21.77 -9.08 -63.91
C GLN A 20 -22.64 -9.36 -62.66
N THR A 21 -22.07 -9.20 -61.49
CA THR A 21 -22.83 -8.92 -60.29
C THR A 21 -23.46 -7.56 -60.51
N SER A 22 -24.67 -7.59 -60.97
CA SER A 22 -25.62 -6.49 -60.91
C SER A 22 -25.74 -6.11 -59.45
N GLN A 23 -24.96 -5.11 -59.02
CA GLN A 23 -25.27 -4.36 -57.82
C GLN A 23 -26.61 -3.66 -58.12
N PRO A 24 -27.64 -3.92 -57.33
CA PRO A 24 -28.78 -3.03 -57.35
C PRO A 24 -28.29 -1.71 -56.76
N HIS A 25 -28.00 -0.71 -57.56
CA HIS A 25 -28.12 0.68 -57.15
C HIS A 25 -29.59 0.89 -56.79
N MET A 26 -29.99 0.48 -55.58
CA MET A 26 -31.14 1.06 -54.92
C MET A 26 -30.81 2.51 -54.64
N GLY A 27 -31.11 3.37 -55.58
CA GLY A 27 -31.19 4.80 -55.32
C GLY A 27 -32.26 4.96 -54.24
N MET A 28 -31.85 5.21 -53.01
CA MET A 28 -32.75 5.60 -51.94
C MET A 28 -33.60 6.75 -52.45
N SER A 29 -34.91 6.64 -52.34
CA SER A 29 -35.80 7.73 -52.70
C SER A 29 -35.49 8.94 -51.83
N GLY A 30 -35.58 10.17 -52.36
CA GLY A 30 -35.30 11.39 -51.59
C GLY A 30 -36.09 11.44 -50.28
N ILE A 31 -37.24 10.79 -50.22
CA ILE A 31 -38.11 10.66 -49.03
C ILE A 31 -37.45 9.71 -47.98
N GLU A 32 -36.84 8.60 -48.41
CA GLU A 32 -36.15 7.67 -47.48
C GLU A 32 -34.92 8.32 -46.89
N LEU A 33 -34.15 9.11 -47.68
CA LEU A 33 -33.00 9.85 -47.19
C LEU A 33 -33.41 10.93 -46.18
N GLN A 34 -34.54 11.66 -46.46
CA GLN A 34 -35.11 12.64 -45.53
C GLN A 34 -35.58 11.99 -44.23
N ASN A 35 -36.27 10.85 -44.30
CA ASN A 35 -36.74 10.13 -43.12
C ASN A 35 -35.58 9.63 -42.28
N MET A 36 -34.49 9.08 -42.89
CA MET A 36 -33.30 8.68 -42.17
C MET A 36 -32.58 9.85 -41.51
N GLN A 37 -32.53 11.02 -42.17
CA GLN A 37 -31.95 12.23 -41.57
C GLN A 37 -32.81 12.71 -40.40
N GLN A 38 -34.12 12.73 -40.50
CA GLN A 38 -35.03 13.10 -39.41
C GLN A 38 -34.89 12.13 -38.21
N GLU A 39 -34.86 10.83 -38.47
CA GLU A 39 -34.64 9.83 -37.41
C GLU A 39 -33.27 9.99 -36.74
N ALA A 40 -32.21 10.25 -37.52
CA ALA A 40 -30.90 10.49 -36.99
C ALA A 40 -30.84 11.76 -36.12
N GLU A 41 -31.49 12.83 -36.53
CA GLU A 41 -31.65 14.06 -35.74
C GLU A 41 -32.45 13.84 -34.46
N GLN A 42 -33.55 13.11 -34.54
CA GLN A 42 -34.35 12.78 -33.34
C GLN A 42 -33.52 11.95 -32.35
N ARG A 43 -32.82 10.93 -32.82
CA ARG A 43 -31.89 10.13 -31.96
C ARG A 43 -30.78 10.98 -31.33
N ARG A 44 -30.20 11.94 -32.07
CA ARG A 44 -29.22 12.88 -31.55
C ARG A 44 -29.80 13.80 -30.47
N ARG A 45 -31.03 14.35 -30.70
CA ARG A 45 -31.72 15.20 -29.72
C ARG A 45 -32.07 14.44 -28.44
N GLU A 46 -32.57 13.20 -28.58
CA GLU A 46 -32.84 12.35 -27.42
C GLU A 46 -31.58 11.99 -26.64
N GLN A 47 -30.46 11.71 -27.34
CA GLN A 47 -29.19 11.43 -26.69
C GLN A 47 -28.65 12.66 -25.96
N SER A 48 -28.74 13.83 -26.59
CA SER A 48 -28.36 15.11 -25.97
C SER A 48 -29.18 15.40 -24.71
N ARG A 49 -30.51 15.18 -24.74
CA ARG A 49 -31.36 15.32 -23.55
C ARG A 49 -31.02 14.34 -22.46
N ARG A 50 -30.74 13.07 -22.78
CA ARG A 50 -30.30 12.07 -21.79
C ARG A 50 -28.92 12.43 -21.15
N ASN A 51 -28.00 12.94 -21.95
CA ASN A 51 -26.72 13.42 -21.48
C ASN A 51 -26.87 14.63 -20.53
N ALA A 52 -27.71 15.60 -20.94
CA ALA A 52 -28.00 16.78 -20.13
C ALA A 52 -28.66 16.42 -18.79
N ASP A 53 -29.65 15.53 -18.80
CA ASP A 53 -30.31 15.04 -17.57
C ASP A 53 -29.33 14.30 -16.65
N PHE A 54 -28.48 13.43 -17.22
CA PHE A 54 -27.43 12.73 -16.48
C PHE A 54 -26.47 13.72 -15.79
N PHE A 55 -25.97 14.72 -16.54
CA PHE A 55 -25.08 15.74 -15.99
C PHE A 55 -25.77 16.56 -14.92
N GLY A 56 -26.98 17.07 -15.18
CA GLY A 56 -27.71 17.92 -14.23
C GLY A 56 -27.98 17.24 -12.87
N ARG A 57 -28.21 15.93 -12.87
CA ARG A 57 -28.46 15.15 -11.65
C ARG A 57 -27.19 14.77 -10.91
N LEU A 58 -26.08 14.49 -11.62
CA LEU A 58 -24.87 13.93 -11.01
C LEU A 58 -23.75 14.94 -10.77
N CYS A 59 -23.75 16.11 -11.41
CA CYS A 59 -22.69 17.10 -11.33
C CYS A 59 -22.38 17.50 -9.88
N ILE A 60 -23.38 18.00 -9.15
CA ILE A 60 -23.21 18.48 -7.77
C ILE A 60 -22.77 17.35 -6.81
N PRO A 61 -23.43 16.18 -6.78
CA PRO A 61 -23.00 15.06 -5.95
C PRO A 61 -21.58 14.60 -6.24
N THR A 62 -21.16 14.61 -7.51
CA THR A 62 -19.80 14.20 -7.91
C THR A 62 -18.76 15.21 -7.45
N ILE A 63 -19.05 16.51 -7.52
CA ILE A 63 -18.15 17.55 -7.00
C ILE A 63 -18.00 17.42 -5.47
N ILE A 64 -19.11 17.23 -4.75
CA ILE A 64 -19.08 17.02 -3.29
C ILE A 64 -18.25 15.78 -2.95
N TYR A 65 -18.48 14.68 -3.68
CA TYR A 65 -17.70 13.45 -3.49
C TYR A 65 -16.20 13.68 -3.76
N ALA A 66 -15.85 14.37 -4.84
CA ALA A 66 -14.46 14.68 -5.17
C ALA A 66 -13.77 15.54 -4.10
N LEU A 67 -14.48 16.50 -3.52
CA LEU A 67 -13.98 17.31 -2.40
C LEU A 67 -13.73 16.44 -1.16
N LEU A 68 -14.70 15.60 -0.76
CA LEU A 68 -14.56 14.71 0.39
C LEU A 68 -13.45 13.68 0.16
N TYR A 69 -13.37 13.12 -1.05
CA TYR A 69 -12.28 12.22 -1.48
C TYR A 69 -10.92 12.88 -1.24
N THR A 70 -10.77 14.12 -1.70
CA THR A 70 -9.52 14.87 -1.56
C THR A 70 -9.18 15.14 -0.10
N ILE A 71 -10.15 15.57 0.71
CA ILE A 71 -9.97 15.85 2.14
C ILE A 71 -9.52 14.60 2.89
N PHE A 72 -10.09 13.43 2.58
CA PHE A 72 -9.81 12.20 3.32
C PHE A 72 -8.50 11.53 2.90
N LEU A 73 -8.13 11.61 1.62
CA LEU A 73 -6.98 10.87 1.09
C LEU A 73 -5.72 11.73 0.86
N TYR A 74 -5.82 13.07 0.98
CA TYR A 74 -4.65 13.92 0.83
C TYR A 74 -3.62 13.60 1.93
N GLU A 75 -2.43 13.14 1.53
CA GLU A 75 -1.31 12.71 2.41
C GLU A 75 -1.72 11.73 3.51
N ASN A 76 -2.78 10.96 3.27
CA ASN A 76 -3.30 10.01 4.24
C ASN A 76 -3.63 8.67 3.56
N THR A 77 -2.93 7.61 3.98
CA THR A 77 -3.15 6.24 3.50
C THR A 77 -3.75 5.32 4.56
N GLY A 78 -3.97 5.83 5.79
CA GLY A 78 -4.46 5.04 6.91
C GLY A 78 -5.32 5.86 7.88
N GLY A 79 -5.66 5.26 9.01
CA GLY A 79 -6.42 5.91 10.08
C GLY A 79 -7.93 6.02 9.80
N ILE A 80 -8.61 6.80 10.64
CA ILE A 80 -10.07 6.94 10.64
C ILE A 80 -10.61 7.59 9.35
N LEU A 81 -9.82 8.43 8.67
CA LEU A 81 -10.26 9.08 7.44
C LEU A 81 -10.48 8.09 6.28
N VAL A 82 -9.76 6.96 6.25
CA VAL A 82 -10.01 5.88 5.27
C VAL A 82 -11.35 5.19 5.56
N THR A 83 -11.75 5.09 6.83
CA THR A 83 -13.09 4.61 7.20
C THR A 83 -14.17 5.54 6.66
N LEU A 84 -14.01 6.87 6.85
CA LEU A 84 -14.94 7.87 6.34
C LEU A 84 -14.98 7.87 4.80
N PHE A 85 -13.84 7.71 4.16
CA PHE A 85 -13.75 7.54 2.71
C PHE A 85 -14.56 6.33 2.23
N ALA A 86 -14.43 5.16 2.87
CA ALA A 86 -15.19 3.97 2.51
C ALA A 86 -16.71 4.19 2.66
N ILE A 87 -17.15 4.82 3.76
CA ILE A 87 -18.56 5.14 3.99
C ILE A 87 -19.08 6.10 2.92
N VAL A 88 -18.38 7.22 2.68
CA VAL A 88 -18.80 8.24 1.71
C VAL A 88 -18.83 7.68 0.30
N THR A 89 -17.86 6.82 -0.07
CA THR A 89 -17.82 6.15 -1.37
C THR A 89 -19.01 5.19 -1.54
N GLY A 90 -19.37 4.42 -0.52
CA GLY A 90 -20.55 3.57 -0.50
C GLY A 90 -21.84 4.39 -0.65
N VAL A 91 -22.00 5.45 0.14
CA VAL A 91 -23.18 6.34 0.08
C VAL A 91 -23.29 7.02 -1.28
N TYR A 92 -22.22 7.55 -1.83
CA TYR A 92 -22.18 8.15 -3.17
C TYR A 92 -22.61 7.15 -4.25
N SER A 93 -22.09 5.92 -4.19
CA SER A 93 -22.43 4.88 -5.15
C SER A 93 -23.91 4.49 -5.09
N LEU A 94 -24.46 4.31 -3.89
CA LEU A 94 -25.89 4.02 -3.68
C LEU A 94 -26.77 5.18 -4.13
N TYR A 95 -26.35 6.42 -3.88
CA TYR A 95 -27.06 7.62 -4.34
C TYR A 95 -27.09 7.71 -5.86
N CYS A 96 -25.95 7.45 -6.54
CA CYS A 96 -25.90 7.39 -8.00
C CYS A 96 -26.83 6.31 -8.57
N MET A 97 -26.87 5.12 -7.98
CA MET A 97 -27.78 4.05 -8.39
C MET A 97 -29.25 4.48 -8.24
N LYS A 98 -29.60 5.13 -7.13
CA LYS A 98 -30.96 5.64 -6.88
C LYS A 98 -31.38 6.67 -7.93
N ILE A 99 -30.51 7.64 -8.26
CA ILE A 99 -30.77 8.66 -9.29
C ILE A 99 -30.97 8.04 -10.67
N LEU A 100 -30.18 7.00 -10.98
CA LEU A 100 -30.25 6.29 -12.26
C LEU A 100 -31.34 5.22 -12.31
N HIS A 101 -32.20 5.14 -11.28
CA HIS A 101 -33.29 4.15 -11.15
C HIS A 101 -32.79 2.70 -11.25
N ILE A 102 -31.62 2.41 -10.69
CA ILE A 102 -31.05 1.06 -10.63
C ILE A 102 -31.36 0.48 -9.26
N GLU A 103 -32.10 -0.65 -9.28
CA GLU A 103 -32.44 -1.36 -8.04
C GLU A 103 -31.19 -2.05 -7.43
N ALA A 104 -31.00 -1.84 -6.13
CA ALA A 104 -29.91 -2.48 -5.40
C ALA A 104 -30.22 -3.98 -5.20
N LYS A 105 -29.33 -4.84 -5.68
CA LYS A 105 -29.42 -6.28 -5.52
C LYS A 105 -28.95 -6.73 -4.13
N PRO A 106 -29.37 -7.91 -3.62
CA PRO A 106 -29.06 -8.34 -2.24
C PRO A 106 -27.56 -8.33 -1.86
N LEU A 107 -26.67 -8.70 -2.79
CA LEU A 107 -25.23 -8.76 -2.55
C LEU A 107 -24.59 -7.36 -2.37
N THR A 108 -25.31 -6.29 -2.76
CA THR A 108 -24.87 -4.90 -2.57
C THR A 108 -24.62 -4.57 -1.10
N VAL A 109 -25.49 -5.07 -0.21
CA VAL A 109 -25.33 -4.87 1.24
C VAL A 109 -24.05 -5.52 1.72
N TRP A 110 -23.75 -6.73 1.27
CA TRP A 110 -22.51 -7.43 1.61
C TRP A 110 -21.28 -6.63 1.17
N TYR A 111 -21.22 -6.16 -0.09
CA TYR A 111 -20.12 -5.34 -0.57
C TYR A 111 -19.94 -4.05 0.24
N SER A 112 -21.05 -3.37 0.56
CA SER A 112 -21.01 -2.14 1.36
C SER A 112 -20.49 -2.40 2.78
N VAL A 113 -20.94 -3.47 3.43
CA VAL A 113 -20.44 -3.88 4.76
C VAL A 113 -18.95 -4.20 4.71
N MET A 114 -18.50 -4.96 3.70
CA MET A 114 -17.08 -5.30 3.53
C MET A 114 -16.21 -4.06 3.33
N MET A 115 -16.66 -3.09 2.54
CA MET A 115 -15.97 -1.80 2.35
C MET A 115 -15.81 -1.06 3.69
N ILE A 116 -16.88 -0.96 4.47
CA ILE A 116 -16.88 -0.25 5.76
C ILE A 116 -15.96 -0.97 6.75
N LEU A 117 -16.07 -2.30 6.88
CA LEU A 117 -15.22 -3.09 7.78
C LEU A 117 -13.73 -2.97 7.40
N THR A 118 -13.42 -3.00 6.10
CA THR A 118 -12.06 -2.78 5.61
C THR A 118 -11.55 -1.38 5.97
N GLY A 119 -12.41 -0.36 5.84
CA GLY A 119 -12.10 1.01 6.29
C GLY A 119 -11.84 1.06 7.81
N ILE A 120 -12.69 0.44 8.63
CA ILE A 120 -12.53 0.37 10.10
C ILE A 120 -11.19 -0.29 10.45
N SER A 121 -10.84 -1.39 9.80
CA SER A 121 -9.55 -2.04 10.01
C SER A 121 -8.37 -1.09 9.78
N SER A 122 -8.46 -0.20 8.77
CA SER A 122 -7.42 0.80 8.50
C SER A 122 -7.22 1.80 9.64
N GLY A 123 -8.29 2.12 10.39
CA GLY A 123 -8.23 2.96 11.59
C GLY A 123 -7.71 2.25 12.85
N LEU A 124 -7.72 0.92 12.85
CA LEU A 124 -7.34 0.11 14.01
C LEU A 124 -5.89 -0.37 13.98
N THR A 125 -5.29 -0.54 12.80
CA THR A 125 -3.92 -1.07 12.61
C THR A 125 -2.91 0.03 12.30
N GLY A 126 -1.70 -0.06 12.87
CA GLY A 126 -0.56 0.78 12.50
C GLY A 126 0.24 0.24 11.31
N ASN A 127 -0.06 -0.97 10.82
CA ASN A 127 0.67 -1.61 9.73
C ASN A 127 0.35 -0.96 8.38
N LYS A 128 1.31 -0.25 7.79
CA LYS A 128 1.17 0.48 6.52
C LYS A 128 0.86 -0.45 5.33
N ILE A 129 1.35 -1.70 5.36
CA ILE A 129 1.08 -2.69 4.31
C ILE A 129 -0.38 -3.09 4.35
N ILE A 130 -0.92 -3.40 5.54
CA ILE A 130 -2.35 -3.71 5.72
C ILE A 130 -3.22 -2.51 5.34
N GLN A 131 -2.84 -1.29 5.71
CA GLN A 131 -3.55 -0.08 5.31
C GLN A 131 -3.60 0.10 3.78
N GLY A 132 -2.48 -0.16 3.09
CA GLY A 132 -2.43 -0.16 1.63
C GLY A 132 -3.34 -1.21 1.00
N PHE A 133 -3.32 -2.44 1.51
CA PHE A 133 -4.23 -3.50 1.07
C PHE A 133 -5.69 -3.18 1.38
N ASN A 134 -6.00 -2.57 2.54
CA ASN A 134 -7.34 -2.11 2.87
C ASN A 134 -7.87 -1.13 1.81
N PHE A 135 -7.06 -0.17 1.41
CA PHE A 135 -7.43 0.77 0.34
C PHE A 135 -7.71 0.05 -0.99
N CYS A 136 -6.85 -0.89 -1.39
CA CYS A 136 -7.08 -1.70 -2.60
C CYS A 136 -8.37 -2.52 -2.50
N TRP A 137 -8.65 -3.16 -1.37
CA TRP A 137 -9.88 -3.94 -1.19
C TRP A 137 -11.15 -3.10 -1.20
N ILE A 138 -11.11 -1.87 -0.65
CA ILE A 138 -12.23 -0.93 -0.77
C ILE A 138 -12.57 -0.68 -2.24
N LEU A 139 -11.55 -0.44 -3.10
CA LEU A 139 -11.75 -0.23 -4.53
C LEU A 139 -12.25 -1.51 -5.24
N VAL A 140 -11.73 -2.67 -4.88
CA VAL A 140 -12.17 -3.97 -5.43
C VAL A 140 -13.65 -4.21 -5.11
N PHE A 141 -14.06 -4.03 -3.85
CA PHE A 141 -15.47 -4.17 -3.46
C PHE A 141 -16.35 -3.14 -4.15
N LEU A 142 -15.88 -1.90 -4.31
CA LEU A 142 -16.60 -0.85 -5.06
C LEU A 142 -16.85 -1.27 -6.52
N VAL A 143 -15.81 -1.71 -7.23
CA VAL A 143 -15.94 -2.11 -8.64
C VAL A 143 -16.90 -3.28 -8.80
N PHE A 144 -16.79 -4.32 -7.95
CA PHE A 144 -17.69 -5.47 -8.03
C PHE A 144 -19.11 -5.15 -7.57
N MET A 145 -19.29 -4.24 -6.61
CA MET A 145 -20.60 -3.74 -6.22
C MET A 145 -21.29 -3.02 -7.39
N LEU A 146 -20.55 -2.14 -8.07
CA LEU A 146 -21.08 -1.42 -9.23
C LEU A 146 -21.39 -2.38 -10.39
N LEU A 147 -20.48 -3.29 -10.74
CA LEU A 147 -20.73 -4.30 -11.78
C LEU A 147 -21.95 -5.16 -11.46
N HIS A 148 -22.07 -5.62 -10.21
CA HIS A 148 -23.21 -6.43 -9.79
C HIS A 148 -24.55 -5.73 -9.99
N ASN A 149 -24.64 -4.43 -9.77
CA ASN A 149 -25.88 -3.67 -9.89
C ASN A 149 -26.16 -3.21 -11.33
N PHE A 150 -25.14 -2.73 -12.06
CA PHE A 150 -25.31 -2.19 -13.41
C PHE A 150 -25.43 -3.26 -14.50
N CYS A 151 -24.90 -4.48 -14.28
CA CYS A 151 -24.92 -5.57 -15.27
C CYS A 151 -25.76 -6.75 -14.80
N ASN A 152 -26.25 -7.56 -15.73
CA ASN A 152 -26.91 -8.82 -15.39
C ASN A 152 -25.88 -9.94 -15.27
N ASP A 153 -25.29 -10.07 -14.07
CA ASP A 153 -24.18 -10.96 -13.76
C ASP A 153 -24.58 -12.40 -13.41
N ARG A 154 -25.87 -12.78 -13.61
CA ARG A 154 -26.39 -14.06 -13.14
C ARG A 154 -25.70 -15.27 -13.76
N GLN A 155 -25.28 -15.14 -15.02
CA GLN A 155 -24.66 -16.22 -15.81
C GLN A 155 -23.15 -16.04 -15.99
N TRP A 156 -22.54 -15.06 -15.32
CA TRP A 156 -21.14 -14.77 -15.48
C TRP A 156 -20.25 -15.81 -14.76
N GLY A 157 -19.27 -16.34 -15.48
CA GLY A 157 -18.16 -17.11 -14.91
C GLY A 157 -17.06 -16.22 -14.34
N LEU A 158 -16.10 -16.80 -13.65
CA LEU A 158 -14.96 -16.09 -13.03
C LEU A 158 -14.22 -15.19 -14.03
N ILE A 159 -13.89 -15.73 -15.21
CA ILE A 159 -13.13 -15.01 -16.25
C ILE A 159 -13.90 -13.76 -16.72
N LYS A 160 -15.23 -13.87 -16.89
CA LYS A 160 -16.09 -12.74 -17.29
C LYS A 160 -16.10 -11.63 -16.26
N TYR A 161 -16.16 -11.96 -14.96
CA TYR A 161 -16.11 -10.96 -13.90
C TYR A 161 -14.77 -10.21 -13.88
N ILE A 162 -13.66 -10.93 -14.03
CA ILE A 162 -12.33 -10.32 -14.09
C ILE A 162 -12.22 -9.42 -15.33
N ALA A 163 -12.61 -9.92 -16.49
CA ALA A 163 -12.59 -9.15 -17.73
C ALA A 163 -13.49 -7.90 -17.64
N ALA A 164 -14.71 -8.03 -17.07
CA ALA A 164 -15.63 -6.92 -16.88
C ALA A 164 -15.09 -5.87 -15.90
N ALA A 165 -14.37 -6.29 -14.85
CA ALA A 165 -13.73 -5.37 -13.92
C ALA A 165 -12.63 -4.53 -14.62
N PHE A 166 -11.75 -5.18 -15.39
CA PHE A 166 -10.76 -4.48 -16.21
C PHE A 166 -11.45 -3.57 -17.24
N GLN A 167 -12.49 -4.07 -17.92
CA GLN A 167 -13.23 -3.29 -18.90
C GLN A 167 -13.92 -2.07 -18.25
N ALA A 168 -14.44 -2.17 -17.03
CA ALA A 168 -15.04 -1.06 -16.31
C ALA A 168 -14.00 0.01 -15.97
N VAL A 169 -12.84 -0.38 -15.44
CA VAL A 169 -11.76 0.53 -15.06
C VAL A 169 -11.17 1.24 -16.29
N PHE A 170 -10.73 0.46 -17.31
CA PHE A 170 -10.14 1.05 -18.51
C PHE A 170 -11.18 1.75 -19.41
N GLY A 171 -12.43 1.27 -19.41
CA GLY A 171 -13.50 1.90 -20.13
C GLY A 171 -13.90 3.26 -19.55
N ALA A 172 -13.78 3.45 -18.24
CA ALA A 172 -13.94 4.75 -17.61
C ALA A 172 -12.92 5.78 -18.11
N ILE A 173 -11.66 5.35 -18.31
CA ILE A 173 -10.61 6.21 -18.89
C ILE A 173 -11.00 6.65 -20.33
N GLY A 174 -11.59 5.74 -21.12
CA GLY A 174 -12.09 6.06 -22.47
C GLY A 174 -13.28 7.03 -22.49
N CYS A 175 -13.89 7.31 -21.33
CA CYS A 175 -14.98 8.28 -21.18
C CYS A 175 -14.51 9.67 -20.71
N ILE A 176 -13.22 9.98 -20.74
CA ILE A 176 -12.66 11.24 -20.20
C ILE A 176 -13.20 12.50 -20.90
N ALA A 177 -13.60 12.39 -22.16
CA ALA A 177 -14.22 13.49 -22.92
C ALA A 177 -15.72 13.65 -22.65
N GLU A 178 -16.39 12.65 -22.07
CA GLU A 178 -17.84 12.65 -21.86
C GLU A 178 -18.34 13.78 -20.94
N PRO A 179 -17.68 14.10 -19.81
CA PRO A 179 -18.10 15.22 -18.97
C PRO A 179 -18.21 16.54 -19.75
N PHE A 180 -17.27 16.80 -20.67
CA PHE A 180 -17.25 18.03 -21.46
C PHE A 180 -18.39 18.03 -22.50
N MET A 181 -18.69 16.88 -23.12
CA MET A 181 -19.81 16.74 -24.05
C MET A 181 -21.16 16.87 -23.31
N ASP A 182 -21.28 16.25 -22.14
CA ASP A 182 -22.48 16.31 -21.32
C ASP A 182 -22.76 17.75 -20.80
N ILE A 183 -21.70 18.51 -20.47
CA ILE A 183 -21.80 19.94 -20.14
C ILE A 183 -22.32 20.74 -21.35
N ALA A 184 -21.76 20.49 -22.55
CA ALA A 184 -22.18 21.19 -23.76
C ALA A 184 -23.65 20.87 -24.12
N ASP A 185 -24.06 19.61 -23.99
CA ASP A 185 -25.45 19.18 -24.20
C ASP A 185 -26.38 19.80 -23.15
N TYR A 186 -25.98 19.88 -21.89
CA TYR A 186 -26.71 20.53 -20.81
C TYR A 186 -26.95 22.02 -21.10
N MET A 187 -25.89 22.74 -21.47
CA MET A 187 -25.99 24.16 -21.82
C MET A 187 -26.86 24.42 -23.05
N ARG A 188 -26.83 23.52 -24.05
CA ARG A 188 -27.63 23.63 -25.27
C ARG A 188 -29.13 23.43 -24.99
N ASN A 189 -29.47 22.42 -24.22
CA ASN A 189 -30.87 22.11 -23.91
C ASN A 189 -31.49 23.22 -23.04
N GLU A 190 -30.74 23.78 -22.12
CA GLU A 190 -31.21 24.88 -21.26
C GLU A 190 -31.48 26.18 -22.05
N ARG A 191 -30.66 26.47 -23.09
CA ARG A 191 -30.96 27.58 -24.02
C ARG A 191 -32.24 27.37 -24.79
N MET A 192 -32.46 26.17 -25.31
CA MET A 192 -33.72 25.85 -26.06
C MET A 192 -34.95 25.94 -25.18
N ASP A 193 -34.88 25.52 -23.92
CA ASP A 193 -35.99 25.64 -22.97
C ASP A 193 -36.25 27.10 -22.58
N SER A 194 -35.21 27.95 -22.48
CA SER A 194 -35.31 29.38 -22.22
C SER A 194 -35.94 30.13 -23.42
N ASP A 195 -35.56 29.77 -24.65
CA ASP A 195 -36.07 30.40 -25.86
C ASP A 195 -37.57 30.02 -26.09
N ASN A 196 -37.98 28.78 -25.75
CA ASN A 196 -39.36 28.33 -25.80
C ASN A 196 -40.26 29.01 -24.75
N MET A 197 -39.73 29.23 -23.53
CA MET A 197 -40.46 30.01 -22.50
C MET A 197 -40.60 31.49 -22.83
N GLY A 198 -39.65 32.07 -23.58
CA GLY A 198 -39.68 33.46 -24.02
C GLY A 198 -40.74 33.69 -25.11
N SER A 199 -41.12 32.67 -25.88
CA SER A 199 -42.16 32.77 -26.92
C SER A 199 -43.60 32.61 -26.38
N ASP A 200 -43.77 31.88 -25.27
CA ASP A 200 -45.11 31.67 -24.65
C ASP A 200 -45.49 32.78 -23.62
N SER A 201 -44.56 33.60 -23.20
CA SER A 201 -44.76 34.62 -22.14
C SER A 201 -45.33 35.94 -22.66
N MET A 202 -45.83 36.05 -23.90
CA MET A 202 -46.58 37.25 -24.34
C MET A 202 -48.06 37.28 -23.94
N VAL A 203 -48.55 36.31 -23.16
CA VAL A 203 -49.94 36.30 -22.66
C VAL A 203 -49.94 35.85 -21.18
N GLY A 204 -50.07 36.80 -20.28
CA GLY A 204 -50.66 36.67 -18.93
C GLY A 204 -49.79 36.27 -17.76
N ASP A 205 -49.86 37.11 -16.75
CA ASP A 205 -49.73 36.95 -15.30
C ASP A 205 -48.36 37.12 -14.62
N SER A 206 -48.34 38.22 -13.87
CA SER A 206 -47.22 38.75 -13.02
C SER A 206 -46.80 37.86 -11.83
N ALA A 207 -47.47 36.70 -11.62
CA ALA A 207 -47.16 35.80 -10.48
C ALA A 207 -46.07 34.78 -10.79
N ASN A 208 -45.77 34.49 -12.06
CA ASN A 208 -44.78 33.52 -12.48
C ASN A 208 -43.37 34.11 -12.68
N ALA A 209 -43.23 35.43 -12.67
CA ALA A 209 -41.95 36.13 -12.86
C ALA A 209 -40.91 35.82 -11.74
N THR A 210 -41.41 35.70 -10.51
CA THR A 210 -40.51 35.44 -9.32
C THR A 210 -40.02 34.01 -9.24
N ALA A 211 -40.73 33.01 -9.81
CA ALA A 211 -40.29 31.64 -9.86
C ALA A 211 -39.28 31.41 -11.02
N GLY A 212 -39.51 32.09 -12.17
CA GLY A 212 -38.59 32.08 -13.31
C GLY A 212 -37.23 32.74 -12.98
N GLU A 213 -37.24 33.89 -12.30
CA GLU A 213 -36.01 34.59 -11.88
C GLU A 213 -35.20 33.76 -10.87
N ARG A 214 -35.82 33.01 -9.94
CA ARG A 214 -35.10 32.12 -9.01
C ARG A 214 -34.50 30.95 -9.73
N HIS A 215 -35.15 30.37 -10.76
CA HIS A 215 -34.58 29.29 -11.55
C HIS A 215 -33.40 29.77 -12.39
N VAL A 216 -33.49 30.88 -13.09
CA VAL A 216 -32.43 31.48 -13.90
C VAL A 216 -31.23 31.89 -13.01
N LYS A 217 -31.46 32.43 -11.80
CA LYS A 217 -30.42 32.79 -10.85
C LYS A 217 -29.67 31.56 -10.29
N LYS A 218 -30.37 30.45 -10.03
CA LYS A 218 -29.77 29.19 -9.54
C LYS A 218 -28.84 28.54 -10.59
N HIS A 219 -29.24 28.59 -11.86
CA HIS A 219 -28.45 28.03 -12.95
C HIS A 219 -27.23 28.90 -13.30
N ARG A 220 -27.34 30.23 -13.24
CA ARG A 220 -26.21 31.12 -13.44
C ARG A 220 -25.08 30.90 -12.44
N MET A 221 -25.39 30.57 -11.19
CA MET A 221 -24.42 30.16 -10.19
C MET A 221 -23.73 28.82 -10.55
N LEU A 222 -24.49 27.85 -11.07
CA LEU A 222 -23.90 26.56 -11.51
C LEU A 222 -22.89 26.75 -12.64
N TYR A 223 -23.16 27.60 -13.62
CA TYR A 223 -22.20 27.91 -14.70
C TYR A 223 -20.90 28.55 -14.17
N VAL A 224 -21.03 29.44 -13.18
CA VAL A 224 -19.85 30.03 -12.54
C VAL A 224 -19.06 28.95 -11.80
N PHE A 225 -19.71 28.07 -11.05
CA PHE A 225 -19.04 26.95 -10.39
C PHE A 225 -18.37 25.97 -11.36
N ILE A 226 -19.03 25.64 -12.46
CA ILE A 226 -18.45 24.79 -13.52
C ILE A 226 -17.24 25.49 -14.15
N GLY A 227 -17.38 26.81 -14.45
CA GLY A 227 -16.29 27.62 -14.98
C GLY A 227 -15.07 27.63 -14.04
N ILE A 228 -15.28 27.83 -12.76
CA ILE A 228 -14.22 27.81 -11.74
C ILE A 228 -13.62 26.41 -11.62
N ALA A 229 -14.44 25.35 -11.62
CA ALA A 229 -13.97 23.96 -11.52
C ALA A 229 -13.09 23.54 -12.71
N ILE A 230 -13.34 24.07 -13.90
CA ILE A 230 -12.52 23.84 -15.08
C ILE A 230 -11.30 24.78 -15.11
N ALA A 231 -11.49 26.06 -14.78
CA ALA A 231 -10.44 27.07 -14.82
C ALA A 231 -9.35 26.83 -13.77
N PHE A 232 -9.74 26.40 -12.56
CA PHE A 232 -8.81 26.24 -11.45
C PHE A 232 -7.66 25.26 -11.73
N PRO A 233 -7.90 23.99 -12.15
CA PRO A 233 -6.82 23.08 -12.49
C PRO A 233 -6.00 23.55 -13.70
N LEU A 234 -6.65 24.21 -14.66
CA LEU A 234 -5.96 24.73 -15.83
C LEU A 234 -5.01 25.89 -15.45
N VAL A 235 -5.46 26.81 -14.59
CA VAL A 235 -4.64 27.91 -14.07
C VAL A 235 -3.45 27.37 -13.28
N VAL A 236 -3.68 26.38 -12.39
CA VAL A 236 -2.59 25.76 -11.63
C VAL A 236 -1.57 25.11 -12.58
N LEU A 237 -2.03 24.36 -13.58
CA LEU A 237 -1.15 23.77 -14.59
C LEU A 237 -0.32 24.83 -15.34
N ILE A 238 -0.97 25.92 -15.79
CA ILE A 238 -0.31 27.04 -16.47
C ILE A 238 0.74 27.70 -15.55
N VAL A 239 0.39 27.97 -14.29
CA VAL A 239 1.32 28.58 -13.32
C VAL A 239 2.52 27.68 -13.09
N VAL A 240 2.33 26.35 -12.94
CA VAL A 240 3.42 25.38 -12.79
C VAL A 240 4.35 25.39 -14.03
N LEU A 241 3.77 25.41 -15.25
CA LEU A 241 4.55 25.47 -16.48
C LEU A 241 5.33 26.78 -16.63
N LEU A 242 4.70 27.92 -16.29
CA LEU A 242 5.37 29.24 -16.32
C LEU A 242 6.48 29.32 -15.26
N CYS A 243 6.27 28.80 -14.05
CA CYS A 243 7.33 28.73 -13.04
C CYS A 243 8.50 27.82 -13.47
N SER A 244 8.23 26.79 -14.26
CA SER A 244 9.28 25.92 -14.83
C SER A 244 10.02 26.60 -15.99
N ALA A 245 9.36 27.50 -16.74
CA ALA A 245 9.91 28.14 -17.92
C ALA A 245 10.71 29.42 -17.56
N ASP A 246 10.33 30.13 -16.51
CA ASP A 246 10.91 31.44 -16.13
C ASP A 246 11.24 31.53 -14.64
N ALA A 247 12.54 31.64 -14.32
CA ALA A 247 13.05 31.76 -12.97
C ALA A 247 12.61 33.06 -12.26
N VAL A 248 12.41 34.17 -13.00
CA VAL A 248 11.94 35.43 -12.44
C VAL A 248 10.48 35.31 -12.05
N PHE A 249 9.66 34.77 -12.93
CA PHE A 249 8.25 34.47 -12.63
C PHE A 249 8.13 33.54 -11.42
N ALA A 250 8.94 32.47 -11.37
CA ALA A 250 8.99 31.55 -10.23
C ALA A 250 9.36 32.27 -8.92
N SER A 251 10.30 33.21 -8.94
CA SER A 251 10.72 33.99 -7.76
C SER A 251 9.60 34.94 -7.26
N VAL A 252 8.87 35.55 -8.19
CA VAL A 252 7.72 36.42 -7.85
C VAL A 252 6.58 35.62 -7.26
N ILE A 253 6.22 34.49 -7.89
CA ILE A 253 5.20 33.58 -7.37
C ILE A 253 5.59 33.04 -5.98
N LYS A 254 6.88 32.68 -5.79
CA LYS A 254 7.40 32.23 -4.49
C LYS A 254 7.31 33.32 -3.41
N LYS A 255 7.49 34.60 -3.76
CA LYS A 255 7.30 35.73 -2.83
C LYS A 255 5.82 35.97 -2.48
N ILE A 256 4.92 35.89 -3.48
CA ILE A 256 3.47 36.08 -3.30
C ILE A 256 2.88 34.95 -2.46
N PHE A 257 3.36 33.73 -2.65
CA PHE A 257 2.89 32.51 -1.98
C PHE A 257 3.97 31.94 -1.05
N ALA A 258 4.69 32.79 -0.31
CA ALA A 258 5.84 32.40 0.52
C ALA A 258 5.51 31.25 1.49
N ASP A 259 4.26 31.20 1.97
CA ASP A 259 3.75 30.17 2.89
C ASP A 259 3.02 29.01 2.17
N ILE A 260 2.86 29.07 0.83
CA ILE A 260 2.13 28.05 0.06
C ILE A 260 3.11 27.23 -0.78
N ASN A 261 3.27 25.95 -0.41
CA ASN A 261 4.05 25.03 -1.21
C ASN A 261 3.28 24.66 -2.50
N LEU A 262 3.75 25.17 -3.66
CA LEU A 262 3.12 24.96 -4.96
C LEU A 262 2.99 23.45 -5.31
N PHE A 263 3.94 22.64 -4.86
CA PHE A 263 3.88 21.19 -5.03
C PHE A 263 2.73 20.54 -4.24
N THR A 264 2.47 21.05 -3.04
CA THR A 264 1.32 20.66 -2.21
C THR A 264 0.00 20.98 -2.91
N VAL A 265 -0.12 22.21 -3.43
CA VAL A 265 -1.33 22.65 -4.17
C VAL A 265 -1.54 21.77 -5.41
N SER A 266 -0.49 21.48 -6.17
CA SER A 266 -0.59 20.63 -7.36
C SER A 266 -1.07 19.21 -7.02
N LYS A 267 -0.59 18.61 -5.93
CA LYS A 267 -1.07 17.30 -5.43
C LYS A 267 -2.56 17.33 -5.09
N VAL A 268 -3.02 18.35 -4.36
CA VAL A 268 -4.44 18.51 -3.97
C VAL A 268 -5.32 18.64 -5.20
N VAL A 269 -4.91 19.50 -6.15
CA VAL A 269 -5.66 19.70 -7.41
C VAL A 269 -5.71 18.43 -8.23
N PHE A 270 -4.57 17.75 -8.38
CA PHE A 270 -4.51 16.48 -9.10
C PHE A 270 -5.47 15.44 -8.48
N LEU A 271 -5.45 15.32 -7.15
CA LEU A 271 -6.29 14.37 -6.43
C LEU A 271 -7.78 14.69 -6.61
N PHE A 272 -8.15 15.98 -6.56
CA PHE A 272 -9.52 16.44 -6.78
C PHE A 272 -9.99 16.15 -8.22
N VAL A 273 -9.18 16.52 -9.22
CA VAL A 273 -9.50 16.30 -10.64
C VAL A 273 -9.59 14.81 -10.92
N PHE A 274 -8.66 14.01 -10.41
CA PHE A 274 -8.69 12.55 -10.53
C PHE A 274 -9.98 11.97 -9.94
N ALA A 275 -10.36 12.37 -8.73
CA ALA A 275 -11.60 11.90 -8.09
C ALA A 275 -12.84 12.30 -8.88
N LEU A 276 -12.89 13.54 -9.38
CA LEU A 276 -13.99 14.08 -10.17
C LEU A 276 -14.20 13.26 -11.47
N PHE A 277 -13.12 13.09 -12.24
CA PHE A 277 -13.19 12.37 -13.51
C PHE A 277 -13.42 10.87 -13.33
N SER A 278 -12.68 10.22 -12.40
CA SER A 278 -12.83 8.78 -12.19
C SER A 278 -14.22 8.39 -11.73
N SER A 279 -14.83 9.16 -10.81
CA SER A 279 -16.18 8.89 -10.32
C SER A 279 -17.25 9.16 -11.38
N TYR A 280 -17.19 10.31 -12.08
CA TYR A 280 -18.14 10.64 -13.14
C TYR A 280 -18.07 9.67 -14.31
N CYS A 281 -16.85 9.48 -14.87
CA CYS A 281 -16.62 8.62 -16.02
C CYS A 281 -16.93 7.15 -15.72
N GLY A 282 -16.63 6.68 -14.50
CA GLY A 282 -16.95 5.33 -14.06
C GLY A 282 -18.46 5.06 -14.07
N ILE A 283 -19.26 5.92 -13.46
CA ILE A 283 -20.72 5.79 -13.45
C ILE A 283 -21.29 5.97 -14.87
N LYS A 284 -20.78 6.94 -15.64
CA LYS A 284 -21.19 7.17 -17.04
C LYS A 284 -20.95 5.96 -17.92
N TYR A 285 -19.74 5.35 -17.82
CA TYR A 285 -19.40 4.16 -18.60
C TYR A 285 -20.35 2.99 -18.32
N LEU A 286 -20.61 2.73 -17.03
CA LEU A 286 -21.51 1.66 -16.61
C LEU A 286 -22.96 1.93 -17.02
N SER A 287 -23.43 3.19 -16.93
CA SER A 287 -24.79 3.56 -17.33
C SER A 287 -25.06 3.38 -18.82
N LYS A 288 -24.04 3.48 -19.67
CA LYS A 288 -24.14 3.24 -21.13
C LYS A 288 -24.25 1.75 -21.50
N LYS A 289 -24.26 0.82 -20.54
CA LYS A 289 -24.36 -0.64 -20.74
C LYS A 289 -23.39 -1.17 -21.82
N ARG A 290 -22.17 -0.63 -21.85
CA ARG A 290 -21.15 -1.05 -22.83
C ARG A 290 -20.57 -2.43 -22.52
N ILE A 291 -20.77 -2.94 -21.31
CA ILE A 291 -20.37 -4.29 -20.91
C ILE A 291 -21.48 -5.25 -21.30
N SER A 292 -21.16 -6.21 -22.16
CA SER A 292 -22.11 -7.23 -22.58
C SER A 292 -22.55 -8.11 -21.42
N ASP A 293 -23.85 -8.30 -21.25
CA ASP A 293 -24.42 -9.21 -20.26
C ASP A 293 -24.25 -10.69 -20.63
N ALA A 294 -23.90 -10.97 -21.89
CA ALA A 294 -23.71 -12.33 -22.37
C ALA A 294 -22.48 -12.99 -21.65
N PRO A 295 -22.57 -14.27 -21.30
CA PRO A 295 -21.42 -15.02 -20.84
C PRO A 295 -20.34 -15.03 -21.93
N VAL A 296 -19.07 -15.12 -21.53
CA VAL A 296 -17.98 -15.33 -22.50
C VAL A 296 -18.17 -16.72 -23.09
N GLU A 297 -18.41 -16.78 -24.39
CA GLU A 297 -18.32 -18.05 -25.12
C GLU A 297 -16.85 -18.46 -25.13
N THR A 298 -16.49 -19.35 -24.22
CA THR A 298 -15.15 -19.95 -24.26
C THR A 298 -15.12 -20.97 -25.38
N PRO A 299 -14.11 -20.91 -26.28
CA PRO A 299 -13.95 -21.97 -27.27
C PRO A 299 -13.71 -23.28 -26.50
N ALA A 300 -14.71 -24.15 -26.52
CA ALA A 300 -14.63 -25.43 -25.82
C ALA A 300 -13.70 -26.37 -26.61
N PHE A 301 -12.44 -26.43 -26.20
CA PHE A 301 -11.50 -27.42 -26.73
C PHE A 301 -12.00 -28.85 -26.47
N PRO A 302 -11.62 -29.82 -27.32
CA PRO A 302 -11.97 -31.21 -27.09
C PRO A 302 -11.54 -31.69 -25.70
N ALA A 303 -12.45 -32.36 -24.99
CA ALA A 303 -12.18 -32.90 -23.65
C ALA A 303 -10.98 -33.82 -23.58
N ALA A 304 -10.66 -34.51 -24.67
CA ALA A 304 -9.51 -35.45 -24.77
C ALA A 304 -8.19 -34.75 -24.41
N ILE A 305 -7.97 -33.51 -24.87
CA ILE A 305 -6.75 -32.75 -24.54
C ILE A 305 -6.68 -32.47 -23.03
N GLY A 306 -7.77 -31.99 -22.44
CA GLY A 306 -7.83 -31.73 -21.00
C GLY A 306 -7.65 -33.00 -20.16
N ILE A 307 -8.24 -34.11 -20.59
CA ILE A 307 -8.09 -35.44 -19.93
C ILE A 307 -6.62 -35.87 -19.95
N THR A 308 -5.98 -35.82 -21.12
CA THR A 308 -4.55 -36.24 -21.24
C THR A 308 -3.65 -35.44 -20.35
N VAL A 309 -3.79 -34.11 -20.36
CA VAL A 309 -2.99 -33.20 -19.49
C VAL A 309 -3.27 -33.48 -18.02
N ALA A 310 -4.54 -33.53 -17.63
CA ALA A 310 -4.94 -33.70 -16.22
C ALA A 310 -4.55 -35.11 -15.71
N ALA A 311 -4.65 -36.15 -16.52
CA ALA A 311 -4.24 -37.49 -16.17
C ALA A 311 -2.71 -37.59 -15.95
N THR A 312 -1.91 -37.01 -16.86
CA THR A 312 -0.44 -36.97 -16.71
C THR A 312 0.00 -36.26 -15.44
N ILE A 313 -0.58 -35.10 -15.16
CA ILE A 313 -0.30 -34.34 -13.93
C ILE A 313 -0.74 -35.15 -12.70
N SER A 314 -1.90 -35.79 -12.75
CA SER A 314 -2.43 -36.58 -11.63
C SER A 314 -1.52 -37.75 -11.25
N VAL A 315 -0.90 -38.45 -12.22
CA VAL A 315 0.06 -39.51 -11.93
C VAL A 315 1.25 -39.02 -11.12
N VAL A 316 1.83 -37.88 -11.53
CA VAL A 316 2.96 -37.28 -10.80
C VAL A 316 2.52 -36.83 -9.39
N TYR A 317 1.33 -36.24 -9.26
CA TYR A 317 0.83 -35.73 -7.98
C TYR A 317 0.47 -36.87 -7.02
N VAL A 318 -0.13 -37.94 -7.48
CA VAL A 318 -0.42 -39.13 -6.63
C VAL A 318 0.87 -39.71 -6.10
N PHE A 319 1.89 -39.87 -6.96
CA PHE A 319 3.20 -40.38 -6.53
C PHE A 319 3.85 -39.41 -5.49
N PHE A 320 3.83 -38.11 -5.74
CA PHE A 320 4.33 -37.13 -4.79
C PHE A 320 3.58 -37.17 -3.46
N CYS A 321 2.24 -37.22 -3.49
CA CYS A 321 1.42 -37.26 -2.28
C CYS A 321 1.68 -38.56 -1.49
N PHE A 322 1.89 -39.71 -2.17
CA PHE A 322 2.27 -40.96 -1.52
C PHE A 322 3.59 -40.77 -0.73
N ILE A 323 4.59 -40.18 -1.35
CA ILE A 323 5.86 -39.89 -0.68
C ILE A 323 5.62 -38.98 0.53
N GLN A 324 4.82 -37.90 0.38
CA GLN A 324 4.54 -36.96 1.50
C GLN A 324 3.84 -37.68 2.66
N ILE A 325 2.87 -38.53 2.39
CA ILE A 325 2.12 -39.25 3.43
C ILE A 325 3.06 -40.23 4.17
N VAL A 326 3.84 -41.02 3.46
CA VAL A 326 4.69 -42.04 4.07
C VAL A 326 5.86 -41.43 4.83
N TYR A 327 6.55 -40.47 4.23
CA TYR A 327 7.78 -39.94 4.81
C TYR A 327 7.54 -38.78 5.80
N LEU A 328 6.65 -37.83 5.48
CA LEU A 328 6.47 -36.64 6.28
C LEU A 328 5.51 -36.89 7.45
N PHE A 329 4.37 -37.54 7.21
CA PHE A 329 3.35 -37.77 8.25
C PHE A 329 3.52 -39.16 8.92
N GLY A 330 4.14 -40.13 8.24
CA GLY A 330 4.37 -41.46 8.81
C GLY A 330 5.58 -41.55 9.75
N GLY A 331 6.34 -40.48 9.93
CA GLY A 331 7.51 -40.48 10.85
C GLY A 331 8.69 -41.32 10.38
N LEU A 332 8.67 -41.84 9.16
CA LEU A 332 9.74 -42.67 8.58
C LEU A 332 10.90 -41.83 8.00
N MET A 333 10.89 -40.52 8.29
CA MET A 333 11.81 -39.58 7.72
C MET A 333 13.17 -39.66 8.42
N GLN A 334 14.11 -40.34 7.82
CA GLN A 334 15.53 -40.10 8.05
C GLN A 334 15.96 -38.96 7.11
N LEU A 335 16.32 -37.82 7.71
CA LEU A 335 16.85 -36.70 6.93
C LEU A 335 18.10 -37.15 6.17
N PRO A 336 18.29 -36.72 4.90
CA PRO A 336 19.55 -36.95 4.20
C PRO A 336 20.73 -36.43 5.03
N SER A 337 21.84 -37.14 4.99
CA SER A 337 23.04 -36.76 5.72
C SER A 337 23.44 -35.29 5.41
N GLY A 338 23.56 -34.47 6.44
CA GLY A 338 23.90 -33.04 6.31
C GLY A 338 22.73 -32.04 6.26
N TYR A 339 21.46 -32.51 6.38
CA TYR A 339 20.30 -31.65 6.52
C TYR A 339 19.84 -31.54 7.98
N THR A 340 19.63 -30.28 8.44
CA THR A 340 18.85 -30.02 9.66
C THR A 340 17.36 -29.98 9.31
N TYR A 341 16.49 -30.27 10.29
CA TYR A 341 15.02 -30.13 10.10
C TYR A 341 14.63 -28.75 9.63
N ALA A 342 15.26 -27.72 10.17
CA ALA A 342 15.04 -26.33 9.82
C ALA A 342 15.43 -26.00 8.37
N ARG A 343 16.57 -26.50 7.90
CA ARG A 343 16.98 -26.33 6.51
C ARG A 343 16.07 -27.04 5.53
N TYR A 344 15.65 -28.27 5.83
CA TYR A 344 14.69 -29.01 5.04
C TYR A 344 13.32 -28.31 4.98
N ALA A 345 12.86 -27.75 6.11
CA ALA A 345 11.64 -26.98 6.16
C ALA A 345 11.70 -25.75 5.26
N ARG A 346 12.81 -24.99 5.34
CA ARG A 346 13.01 -23.74 4.58
C ARG A 346 13.05 -23.95 3.06
N GLU A 347 13.72 -25.01 2.59
CA GLU A 347 13.99 -25.20 1.15
C GLU A 347 12.75 -25.66 0.35
N GLY A 348 11.70 -26.19 0.97
CA GLY A 348 10.59 -26.82 0.25
C GLY A 348 9.24 -26.14 0.29
N PHE A 349 8.98 -25.24 1.26
CA PHE A 349 7.61 -24.75 1.44
C PHE A 349 7.17 -23.71 0.39
N PHE A 350 8.07 -22.83 -0.07
CA PHE A 350 7.73 -21.85 -1.10
C PHE A 350 7.41 -22.51 -2.45
N GLN A 351 8.16 -23.55 -2.79
CA GLN A 351 7.89 -24.35 -3.99
C GLN A 351 6.52 -25.02 -3.91
N LEU A 352 6.17 -25.60 -2.75
CA LEU A 352 4.85 -26.22 -2.56
C LEU A 352 3.72 -25.19 -2.59
N LEU A 353 3.90 -24.01 -1.99
CA LEU A 353 2.93 -22.91 -2.07
C LEU A 353 2.71 -22.49 -3.54
N PHE A 354 3.80 -22.34 -4.30
CA PHE A 354 3.71 -21.99 -5.72
C PHE A 354 2.96 -23.07 -6.52
N VAL A 355 3.25 -24.36 -6.26
CA VAL A 355 2.53 -25.48 -6.88
C VAL A 355 1.05 -25.45 -6.51
N CYS A 356 0.69 -25.14 -5.26
CA CYS A 356 -0.71 -25.00 -4.85
C CYS A 356 -1.42 -23.89 -5.63
N ILE A 357 -0.78 -22.73 -5.83
CA ILE A 357 -1.31 -21.64 -6.65
C ILE A 357 -1.45 -22.06 -8.11
N LEU A 358 -0.44 -22.72 -8.66
CA LEU A 358 -0.47 -23.25 -10.02
C LEU A 358 -1.64 -24.25 -10.21
N ASN A 359 -1.90 -25.09 -9.22
CA ASN A 359 -3.02 -26.05 -9.24
C ASN A 359 -4.37 -25.35 -9.27
N VAL A 360 -4.54 -24.22 -8.54
CA VAL A 360 -5.75 -23.40 -8.67
C VAL A 360 -5.95 -22.98 -10.13
N VAL A 361 -4.89 -22.47 -10.78
CA VAL A 361 -4.95 -22.03 -12.18
C VAL A 361 -5.26 -23.20 -13.12
N ILE A 362 -4.57 -24.35 -12.96
CA ILE A 362 -4.77 -25.56 -13.78
C ILE A 362 -6.23 -26.04 -13.69
N VAL A 363 -6.79 -26.13 -12.48
CA VAL A 363 -8.16 -26.62 -12.29
C VAL A 363 -9.18 -25.63 -12.82
N LEU A 364 -8.97 -24.31 -12.64
CA LEU A 364 -9.82 -23.29 -13.21
C LEU A 364 -9.81 -23.29 -14.74
N LEU A 365 -8.65 -23.37 -15.37
CA LEU A 365 -8.50 -23.48 -16.82
C LEU A 365 -9.06 -24.81 -17.32
N GLY A 366 -8.81 -25.90 -16.62
CA GLY A 366 -9.30 -27.24 -16.94
C GLY A 366 -10.84 -27.31 -16.95
N SER A 367 -11.48 -26.65 -15.99
CA SER A 367 -12.95 -26.61 -15.88
C SER A 367 -13.60 -25.62 -16.85
N GLY A 368 -12.86 -24.56 -17.30
CA GLY A 368 -13.42 -23.46 -18.12
C GLY A 368 -13.15 -23.58 -19.62
N LEU A 369 -12.02 -24.17 -20.05
CA LEU A 369 -11.59 -24.19 -21.46
C LEU A 369 -12.05 -25.44 -22.23
N PHE A 370 -12.29 -26.55 -21.56
CA PHE A 370 -12.61 -27.83 -22.19
C PHE A 370 -14.09 -28.16 -22.13
N ARG A 371 -14.56 -28.92 -23.11
CA ARG A 371 -15.94 -29.45 -23.09
C ARG A 371 -16.16 -30.29 -21.82
N LYS A 372 -17.31 -30.10 -21.19
CA LYS A 372 -17.69 -30.82 -19.97
C LYS A 372 -17.65 -32.34 -20.20
N ASN A 373 -16.86 -33.04 -19.42
CA ASN A 373 -16.70 -34.47 -19.46
C ASN A 373 -16.53 -35.05 -18.04
N LYS A 374 -17.23 -36.12 -17.71
CA LYS A 374 -17.16 -36.74 -16.38
C LYS A 374 -15.75 -37.20 -16.00
N ILE A 375 -15.01 -37.76 -16.98
CA ILE A 375 -13.63 -38.25 -16.77
C ILE A 375 -12.71 -37.08 -16.44
N LEU A 376 -12.82 -35.96 -17.19
CA LEU A 376 -12.04 -34.75 -16.90
C LEU A 376 -12.33 -34.23 -15.49
N ASN A 377 -13.61 -34.18 -15.10
CA ASN A 377 -14.02 -33.72 -13.77
C ASN A 377 -13.41 -34.59 -12.66
N VAL A 378 -13.30 -35.93 -12.85
CA VAL A 378 -12.66 -36.82 -11.88
C VAL A 378 -11.18 -36.48 -11.71
N PHE A 379 -10.44 -36.25 -12.81
CA PHE A 379 -9.02 -35.87 -12.71
C PHE A 379 -8.83 -34.47 -12.08
N LEU A 380 -9.71 -33.49 -12.39
CA LEU A 380 -9.65 -32.18 -11.77
C LEU A 380 -9.92 -32.24 -10.26
N ILE A 381 -10.88 -33.07 -9.81
CA ILE A 381 -11.12 -33.32 -8.39
C ILE A 381 -9.91 -34.03 -7.76
N LEU A 382 -9.30 -35.00 -8.44
CA LEU A 382 -8.11 -35.70 -7.96
C LEU A 382 -6.93 -34.72 -7.76
N ILE A 383 -6.67 -33.83 -8.74
CA ILE A 383 -5.66 -32.76 -8.60
C ILE A 383 -5.96 -31.89 -7.39
N THR A 384 -7.22 -31.52 -7.18
CA THR A 384 -7.65 -30.71 -6.02
C THR A 384 -7.41 -31.44 -4.70
N LEU A 385 -7.71 -32.75 -4.61
CA LEU A 385 -7.43 -33.55 -3.42
C LEU A 385 -5.93 -33.69 -3.14
N CYS A 386 -5.12 -33.90 -4.17
CA CYS A 386 -3.65 -33.88 -4.05
C CYS A 386 -3.15 -32.51 -3.55
N THR A 387 -3.79 -31.42 -4.00
CA THR A 387 -3.44 -30.08 -3.54
C THR A 387 -3.70 -29.90 -2.04
N TYR A 388 -4.75 -30.48 -1.46
CA TYR A 388 -4.95 -30.44 -0.01
C TYR A 388 -3.83 -31.13 0.77
N ILE A 389 -3.31 -32.25 0.26
CA ILE A 389 -2.15 -32.94 0.85
C ILE A 389 -0.91 -32.04 0.78
N MET A 390 -0.71 -31.36 -0.36
CA MET A 390 0.41 -30.41 -0.53
C MET A 390 0.28 -29.21 0.41
N ILE A 391 -0.93 -28.67 0.60
CA ILE A 391 -1.21 -27.59 1.55
C ILE A 391 -0.87 -28.03 2.98
N ALA A 392 -1.33 -29.22 3.40
CA ALA A 392 -1.03 -29.78 4.72
C ALA A 392 0.47 -29.98 4.91
N SER A 393 1.18 -30.53 3.90
CA SER A 393 2.64 -30.68 3.92
C SER A 393 3.38 -29.34 4.02
N SER A 394 2.94 -28.33 3.25
CA SER A 394 3.52 -26.98 3.28
C SER A 394 3.29 -26.32 4.64
N ALA A 395 2.08 -26.42 5.20
CA ALA A 395 1.76 -25.89 6.51
C ALA A 395 2.57 -26.56 7.63
N TYR A 396 2.74 -27.89 7.57
CA TYR A 396 3.55 -28.61 8.54
C TYR A 396 5.03 -28.19 8.50
N ARG A 397 5.63 -28.08 7.30
CA ARG A 397 7.01 -27.59 7.13
C ARG A 397 7.16 -26.16 7.64
N MET A 398 6.21 -25.29 7.34
CA MET A 398 6.21 -23.91 7.85
C MET A 398 6.10 -23.89 9.38
N GLY A 399 5.30 -24.80 9.97
CA GLY A 399 5.19 -24.95 11.42
C GLY A 399 6.53 -25.30 12.07
N LEU A 400 7.25 -26.30 11.51
CA LEU A 400 8.60 -26.65 11.97
C LEU A 400 9.59 -25.48 11.84
N TYR A 401 9.47 -24.71 10.77
CA TYR A 401 10.32 -23.54 10.57
C TYR A 401 10.02 -22.40 11.56
N VAL A 402 8.75 -22.22 11.93
CA VAL A 402 8.32 -21.22 12.93
C VAL A 402 8.74 -21.64 14.33
N SER A 403 8.65 -22.93 14.68
CA SER A 403 9.09 -23.40 16.02
C SER A 403 10.59 -23.23 16.25
N GLU A 404 11.42 -23.22 15.20
CA GLU A 404 12.87 -23.07 15.31
C GLU A 404 13.33 -21.61 15.26
N TYR A 405 12.74 -20.84 14.36
CA TYR A 405 13.20 -19.47 14.04
C TYR A 405 12.18 -18.37 14.40
N GLY A 406 11.15 -18.69 15.18
CA GLY A 406 10.10 -17.75 15.54
C GLY A 406 9.14 -17.41 14.38
N LEU A 407 8.12 -16.61 14.66
CA LEU A 407 7.12 -16.17 13.72
C LEU A 407 7.53 -14.84 13.08
N THR A 408 7.34 -14.70 11.76
CA THR A 408 7.49 -13.42 11.06
C THR A 408 6.23 -13.08 10.28
N ALA A 409 6.06 -11.81 9.90
CA ALA A 409 4.90 -11.37 9.10
C ALA A 409 4.76 -12.20 7.81
N THR A 410 5.86 -12.51 7.12
CA THR A 410 5.86 -13.33 5.91
C THR A 410 5.38 -14.76 6.19
N ARG A 411 5.84 -15.40 7.27
CA ARG A 411 5.45 -16.77 7.64
C ARG A 411 3.96 -16.83 7.99
N LEU A 412 3.46 -15.84 8.70
CA LEU A 412 2.03 -15.70 9.01
C LEU A 412 1.19 -15.54 7.74
N CYS A 413 1.64 -14.70 6.79
CA CYS A 413 0.98 -14.55 5.49
C CYS A 413 0.95 -15.85 4.67
N VAL A 414 1.99 -16.70 4.77
CA VAL A 414 1.98 -18.03 4.12
C VAL A 414 0.92 -18.93 4.71
N PHE A 415 0.78 -19.03 6.04
CA PHE A 415 -0.31 -19.79 6.66
C PHE A 415 -1.68 -19.28 6.22
N TRP A 416 -1.85 -17.96 6.22
CA TRP A 416 -3.08 -17.35 5.73
C TRP A 416 -3.36 -17.69 4.26
N ALA A 417 -2.37 -17.60 3.38
CA ALA A 417 -2.52 -17.92 1.97
C ALA A 417 -2.88 -19.39 1.74
N LEU A 418 -2.26 -20.32 2.47
CA LEU A 418 -2.60 -21.75 2.41
C LEU A 418 -4.05 -21.98 2.85
N GLY A 419 -4.51 -21.31 3.90
CA GLY A 419 -5.91 -21.37 4.36
C GLY A 419 -6.89 -20.83 3.31
N VAL A 420 -6.57 -19.71 2.68
CA VAL A 420 -7.37 -19.13 1.58
C VAL A 420 -7.45 -20.08 0.39
N ILE A 421 -6.31 -20.66 -0.02
CA ILE A 421 -6.26 -21.62 -1.13
C ILE A 421 -7.11 -22.84 -0.80
N ALA A 422 -7.01 -23.38 0.41
CA ALA A 422 -7.80 -24.54 0.84
C ALA A 422 -9.31 -24.25 0.73
N LEU A 423 -9.77 -23.12 1.30
CA LEU A 423 -11.17 -22.72 1.23
C LEU A 423 -11.63 -22.47 -0.22
N PHE A 424 -10.80 -21.82 -1.04
CA PHE A 424 -11.11 -21.57 -2.44
C PHE A 424 -11.23 -22.85 -3.25
N MET A 425 -10.33 -23.83 -3.05
CA MET A 425 -10.36 -25.14 -3.69
C MET A 425 -11.63 -25.94 -3.33
N LEU A 426 -12.18 -25.76 -2.13
CA LEU A 426 -13.49 -26.32 -1.78
C LEU A 426 -14.58 -25.79 -2.72
N GLY A 427 -14.59 -24.48 -2.96
CA GLY A 427 -15.52 -23.85 -3.93
C GLY A 427 -15.32 -24.38 -5.34
N VAL A 428 -14.11 -24.67 -5.74
CA VAL A 428 -13.81 -25.27 -7.06
C VAL A 428 -14.43 -26.66 -7.17
N ILE A 429 -14.26 -27.52 -6.15
CA ILE A 429 -14.94 -28.85 -6.12
C ILE A 429 -16.47 -28.69 -6.23
N LEU A 430 -17.05 -27.76 -5.44
CA LEU A 430 -18.47 -27.49 -5.48
C LEU A 430 -18.94 -27.01 -6.87
N SER A 431 -18.14 -26.21 -7.55
CA SER A 431 -18.46 -25.73 -8.91
C SER A 431 -18.38 -26.81 -9.98
N ILE A 432 -17.49 -27.80 -9.82
CA ILE A 432 -17.39 -28.97 -10.68
C ILE A 432 -18.58 -29.91 -10.45
N CYS A 433 -18.98 -30.13 -9.18
CA CYS A 433 -20.07 -31.01 -8.82
C CYS A 433 -21.45 -30.40 -9.07
N LYS A 434 -21.62 -29.07 -8.90
CA LYS A 434 -22.89 -28.36 -9.03
C LYS A 434 -22.77 -27.23 -10.05
N PRO A 435 -23.22 -27.42 -11.32
CA PRO A 435 -23.08 -26.41 -12.38
C PRO A 435 -23.77 -25.07 -12.09
N ALA A 436 -24.78 -25.04 -11.20
CA ALA A 436 -25.47 -23.81 -10.78
C ALA A 436 -24.69 -23.01 -9.72
N PHE A 437 -23.57 -23.56 -9.19
CA PHE A 437 -22.79 -22.89 -8.17
C PHE A 437 -21.92 -21.79 -8.77
N SER A 438 -22.05 -20.57 -8.25
CA SER A 438 -21.28 -19.41 -8.70
C SER A 438 -19.93 -19.37 -7.98
N LEU A 439 -18.90 -19.87 -8.60
CA LEU A 439 -17.53 -19.88 -8.05
C LEU A 439 -17.02 -18.46 -7.77
N PHE A 440 -17.34 -17.49 -8.63
CA PHE A 440 -16.92 -16.11 -8.39
C PHE A 440 -17.51 -15.52 -7.11
N ARG A 441 -18.83 -15.67 -6.91
CA ARG A 441 -19.51 -15.16 -5.72
C ARG A 441 -18.98 -15.81 -4.45
N TYR A 442 -18.76 -17.11 -4.49
CA TYR A 442 -18.14 -17.83 -3.40
C TYR A 442 -16.71 -17.33 -3.15
N GLY A 443 -15.90 -17.21 -4.19
CA GLY A 443 -14.50 -16.79 -4.11
C GLY A 443 -14.35 -15.39 -3.51
N ILE A 444 -15.13 -14.40 -3.98
CA ILE A 444 -15.03 -13.03 -3.46
C ILE A 444 -15.47 -12.95 -1.98
N ILE A 445 -16.46 -13.76 -1.57
CA ILE A 445 -16.89 -13.84 -0.17
C ILE A 445 -15.79 -14.47 0.69
N VAL A 446 -15.26 -15.62 0.28
CA VAL A 446 -14.23 -16.34 1.05
C VAL A 446 -12.95 -15.50 1.17
N ILE A 447 -12.43 -15.00 0.05
CA ILE A 447 -11.19 -14.22 0.04
C ILE A 447 -11.39 -12.92 0.84
N GLY A 448 -12.53 -12.23 0.66
CA GLY A 448 -12.84 -11.01 1.40
C GLY A 448 -12.94 -11.23 2.90
N VAL A 449 -13.66 -12.28 3.34
CA VAL A 449 -13.77 -12.62 4.77
C VAL A 449 -12.42 -13.04 5.35
N CYS A 450 -11.67 -13.90 4.66
CA CYS A 450 -10.32 -14.31 5.10
C CYS A 450 -9.38 -13.11 5.19
N TYR A 451 -9.49 -12.16 4.25
CA TYR A 451 -8.72 -10.94 4.32
C TYR A 451 -9.09 -10.08 5.54
N LEU A 452 -10.38 -9.89 5.82
CA LEU A 452 -10.80 -9.16 7.01
C LEU A 452 -10.32 -9.84 8.30
N VAL A 453 -10.39 -11.16 8.37
CA VAL A 453 -9.85 -11.91 9.52
C VAL A 453 -8.37 -11.59 9.73
N LEU A 454 -7.56 -11.61 8.66
CA LEU A 454 -6.14 -11.24 8.74
C LEU A 454 -5.96 -9.78 9.19
N ALA A 455 -6.71 -8.85 8.59
CA ALA A 455 -6.58 -7.42 8.85
C ALA A 455 -6.98 -7.04 10.29
N PHE A 456 -8.04 -7.66 10.84
CA PHE A 456 -8.46 -7.45 12.23
C PHE A 456 -7.61 -8.23 13.25
N ALA A 457 -6.98 -9.33 12.85
CA ALA A 457 -6.08 -10.11 13.71
C ALA A 457 -4.78 -9.36 14.07
N ARG A 458 -4.49 -8.23 13.41
CA ARG A 458 -3.27 -7.43 13.61
C ARG A 458 -2.01 -8.29 13.53
N PRO A 459 -1.54 -8.64 12.33
CA PRO A 459 -0.44 -9.57 12.12
C PRO A 459 0.80 -9.27 12.96
N ASP A 460 1.19 -7.99 13.07
CA ASP A 460 2.39 -7.59 13.82
C ASP A 460 2.24 -7.84 15.34
N TYR A 461 1.03 -7.66 15.88
CA TYR A 461 0.75 -8.04 17.26
C TYR A 461 0.90 -9.56 17.49
N LEU A 462 0.33 -10.37 16.57
CA LEU A 462 0.43 -11.83 16.67
C LEU A 462 1.89 -12.29 16.57
N VAL A 463 2.65 -11.71 15.65
CA VAL A 463 4.08 -11.99 15.49
C VAL A 463 4.85 -11.63 16.75
N ALA A 464 4.68 -10.43 17.25
CA ALA A 464 5.37 -9.99 18.47
C ALA A 464 4.97 -10.87 19.67
N ARG A 465 3.67 -11.13 19.86
CA ARG A 465 3.18 -11.94 20.97
C ARG A 465 3.67 -13.39 20.92
N TYR A 466 3.74 -13.99 19.73
CA TYR A 466 4.26 -15.35 19.58
C TYR A 466 5.73 -15.40 19.98
N ASN A 467 6.56 -14.49 19.44
CA ASN A 467 8.01 -14.51 19.68
C ASN A 467 8.33 -14.22 21.15
N THR A 468 7.67 -13.25 21.80
CA THR A 468 7.91 -12.94 23.21
C THR A 468 7.46 -14.03 24.18
N VAL A 469 6.55 -14.95 23.78
CA VAL A 469 6.05 -16.00 24.66
C VAL A 469 6.65 -17.36 24.38
N CYS A 470 6.94 -17.68 23.12
CA CYS A 470 7.29 -19.02 22.67
C CYS A 470 8.79 -19.19 22.33
N MET A 471 9.54 -18.08 22.15
CA MET A 471 10.96 -18.15 21.79
C MET A 471 11.82 -17.80 23.01
N GLU A 472 12.85 -18.58 23.26
CA GLU A 472 13.84 -18.32 24.33
C GLU A 472 14.80 -17.19 23.93
N ASP A 473 15.20 -17.14 22.63
CA ASP A 473 16.04 -16.08 22.08
C ASP A 473 15.20 -15.19 21.15
N THR A 474 14.73 -14.06 21.70
CA THR A 474 13.83 -13.14 21.00
C THR A 474 14.60 -12.06 20.25
N ASP A 475 14.45 -11.99 18.91
CA ASP A 475 14.99 -10.89 18.09
C ASP A 475 14.19 -9.58 18.29
N TYR A 476 14.49 -8.86 19.39
CA TYR A 476 13.84 -7.58 19.68
C TYR A 476 14.08 -6.52 18.60
N LYS A 477 15.21 -6.58 17.87
CA LYS A 477 15.46 -5.65 16.77
C LYS A 477 14.43 -5.82 15.66
N TYR A 478 14.09 -7.06 15.31
CA TYR A 478 13.03 -7.35 14.37
C TYR A 478 11.67 -6.90 14.93
N LEU A 479 11.35 -7.19 16.19
CA LEU A 479 10.07 -6.83 16.79
C LEU A 479 9.87 -5.32 16.88
N MET A 480 10.90 -4.54 17.18
CA MET A 480 10.85 -3.08 17.15
C MET A 480 10.66 -2.51 15.73
N SER A 481 11.07 -3.25 14.69
CA SER A 481 10.86 -2.82 13.29
C SER A 481 9.43 -3.03 12.79
N LEU A 482 8.59 -3.77 13.53
CA LEU A 482 7.18 -3.95 13.25
C LEU A 482 6.40 -2.66 13.49
N SER A 483 5.16 -2.61 13.01
CA SER A 483 4.30 -1.46 13.25
C SER A 483 3.91 -1.30 14.73
N THR A 484 3.29 -0.18 15.06
CA THR A 484 2.78 0.11 16.41
C THR A 484 1.81 -0.95 16.96
N ASP A 485 1.31 -1.85 16.13
CA ASP A 485 0.50 -3.00 16.57
C ASP A 485 1.28 -3.96 17.48
N ALA A 486 2.61 -4.01 17.37
CA ALA A 486 3.50 -4.82 18.21
C ALA A 486 3.66 -4.27 19.64
N SER A 487 3.42 -2.97 19.85
CA SER A 487 3.63 -2.28 21.14
C SER A 487 3.00 -2.97 22.35
N PRO A 488 1.76 -3.50 22.29
CA PRO A 488 1.17 -4.15 23.47
C PRO A 488 1.87 -5.47 23.84
N ALA A 489 2.47 -6.18 22.89
CA ALA A 489 3.21 -7.40 23.17
C ALA A 489 4.58 -7.06 23.79
N LEU A 490 5.27 -6.04 23.25
CA LEU A 490 6.55 -5.55 23.78
C LEU A 490 6.39 -4.96 25.18
N ALA A 491 5.32 -4.19 25.45
CA ALA A 491 5.06 -3.62 26.76
C ALA A 491 4.71 -4.68 27.83
N ALA A 492 4.27 -5.86 27.42
CA ALA A 492 3.96 -6.98 28.31
C ALA A 492 5.15 -7.92 28.53
N ASP A 493 6.26 -7.71 27.84
CA ASP A 493 7.47 -8.49 27.92
C ASP A 493 8.42 -7.89 28.95
N ALA A 494 8.78 -8.67 30.00
CA ALA A 494 9.61 -8.20 31.09
C ALA A 494 11.06 -7.93 30.64
N ASP A 495 11.63 -8.83 29.86
CA ASP A 495 13.01 -8.75 29.39
C ASP A 495 13.21 -7.52 28.48
N PHE A 496 12.21 -7.24 27.63
CA PHE A 496 12.22 -6.00 26.83
C PHE A 496 12.15 -4.75 27.69
N MET A 497 11.27 -4.73 28.70
CA MET A 497 11.04 -3.56 29.56
C MET A 497 12.18 -3.30 30.54
N GLU A 498 12.94 -4.32 30.95
CA GLU A 498 14.16 -4.16 31.73
C GLU A 498 15.26 -3.48 30.96
N ASN A 499 15.35 -3.69 29.64
CA ASN A 499 16.36 -3.05 28.81
C ASN A 499 15.96 -1.60 28.47
N LYS A 500 16.33 -0.66 29.37
CA LYS A 500 16.03 0.78 29.21
C LYS A 500 16.53 1.36 27.90
N GLY A 501 17.64 0.84 27.34
CA GLY A 501 18.17 1.26 26.04
C GLY A 501 17.21 0.93 24.90
N MET A 502 16.76 -0.32 24.80
CA MET A 502 15.80 -0.75 23.77
C MET A 502 14.47 -0.02 23.91
N VAL A 503 13.96 0.12 25.14
CA VAL A 503 12.73 0.88 25.40
C VAL A 503 12.85 2.33 24.93
N THR A 504 13.99 2.99 25.19
CA THR A 504 14.21 4.37 24.74
C THR A 504 14.30 4.48 23.21
N MET A 505 14.98 3.55 22.55
CA MET A 505 15.06 3.52 21.08
C MET A 505 13.69 3.29 20.45
N TYR A 506 12.90 2.38 21.01
CA TYR A 506 11.54 2.14 20.56
C TYR A 506 10.63 3.35 20.81
N ALA A 507 10.71 3.96 21.99
CA ALA A 507 9.96 5.19 22.31
C ALA A 507 10.30 6.34 21.36
N ARG A 508 11.56 6.46 20.92
CA ARG A 508 11.98 7.43 19.89
C ARG A 508 11.30 7.16 18.56
N GLN A 509 11.26 5.92 18.11
CA GLN A 509 10.53 5.54 16.88
C GLN A 509 9.05 5.90 17.00
N LEU A 510 8.41 5.55 18.12
CA LEU A 510 7.01 5.87 18.38
C LEU A 510 6.76 7.38 18.42
N ALA A 511 7.66 8.16 19.01
CA ALA A 511 7.56 9.64 19.04
C ALA A 511 7.53 10.28 17.65
N GLY A 512 8.18 9.66 16.65
CA GLY A 512 8.13 10.07 15.26
C GLY A 512 6.83 9.68 14.55
N GLU A 513 6.21 8.57 14.95
CA GLU A 513 4.99 8.03 14.34
C GLU A 513 3.69 8.57 14.98
N THR A 514 3.72 8.93 16.25
CA THR A 514 2.59 9.49 16.99
C THR A 514 2.47 11.01 16.78
N ASN A 515 2.20 11.42 15.56
CA ASN A 515 1.91 12.83 15.29
C ASN A 515 0.48 13.16 15.77
N ASP A 516 0.32 14.28 16.51
CA ASP A 516 -0.95 14.77 17.08
C ASP A 516 -1.97 15.26 16.03
N SER A 517 -1.78 14.92 14.76
CA SER A 517 -2.68 15.32 13.69
C SER A 517 -3.96 14.48 13.74
N LEU A 518 -5.12 15.12 13.89
CA LEU A 518 -6.44 14.49 13.78
C LEU A 518 -6.61 13.68 12.47
N ARG A 519 -5.87 14.01 11.43
CA ARG A 519 -5.88 13.30 10.15
C ARG A 519 -5.30 11.88 10.23
N GLN A 520 -4.33 11.66 11.11
CA GLN A 520 -3.64 10.39 11.28
C GLN A 520 -4.14 9.63 12.51
N LEU A 521 -5.31 10.00 13.04
CA LEU A 521 -5.89 9.34 14.19
C LEU A 521 -6.02 7.84 13.93
N ASN A 522 -5.26 7.05 14.69
CA ASN A 522 -5.17 5.61 14.58
C ASN A 522 -5.14 5.01 15.99
N VAL A 523 -6.00 4.02 16.23
CA VAL A 523 -6.13 3.39 17.56
C VAL A 523 -4.84 2.69 17.98
N SER A 524 -4.10 2.09 17.05
CA SER A 524 -2.82 1.45 17.33
C SER A 524 -1.78 2.45 17.82
N HIS A 525 -1.66 3.60 17.14
CA HIS A 525 -0.74 4.67 17.52
C HIS A 525 -1.08 5.25 18.89
N ILE A 526 -2.38 5.52 19.16
CA ILE A 526 -2.85 6.00 20.47
C ILE A 526 -2.49 5.02 21.57
N LYS A 527 -2.75 3.72 21.35
CA LYS A 527 -2.44 2.69 22.32
C LYS A 527 -0.94 2.56 22.58
N ALA A 528 -0.11 2.59 21.53
CA ALA A 528 1.33 2.57 21.66
C ALA A 528 1.85 3.80 22.42
N ALA A 529 1.36 5.00 22.09
CA ALA A 529 1.71 6.24 22.78
C ALA A 529 1.32 6.21 24.27
N HIS A 530 0.19 5.60 24.61
CA HIS A 530 -0.24 5.46 26.01
C HIS A 530 0.64 4.47 26.79
N LEU A 531 1.00 3.32 26.18
CA LEU A 531 1.82 2.29 26.82
C LEU A 531 3.25 2.74 27.10
N PHE A 532 3.83 3.55 26.22
CA PHE A 532 5.22 4.04 26.32
C PHE A 532 5.29 5.55 26.62
N ARG A 533 4.24 6.12 27.24
CA ARG A 533 4.11 7.56 27.45
C ARG A 533 5.29 8.19 28.14
N ASP A 534 5.69 7.63 29.29
CA ASP A 534 6.77 8.19 30.11
C ASP A 534 8.10 8.17 29.34
N SER A 535 8.38 7.08 28.63
CA SER A 535 9.59 6.96 27.78
C SER A 535 9.56 7.90 26.58
N ILE A 536 8.38 8.13 25.96
CA ILE A 536 8.21 9.09 24.87
C ILE A 536 8.42 10.53 25.36
N ASP A 537 7.88 10.88 26.52
CA ASP A 537 8.03 12.21 27.11
C ASP A 537 9.49 12.46 27.51
N GLU A 538 10.18 11.43 28.02
CA GLU A 538 11.62 11.48 28.29
C GLU A 538 12.43 11.72 27.01
N VAL A 539 12.16 10.99 25.93
CA VAL A 539 12.82 11.16 24.61
C VAL A 539 12.58 12.56 24.04
N LYS A 540 11.33 13.05 24.09
CA LYS A 540 10.98 14.38 23.60
C LYS A 540 11.70 15.50 24.38
N SER A 541 11.97 15.29 25.66
CA SER A 541 12.63 16.25 26.53
C SER A 541 14.15 16.13 26.54
N SER A 542 14.73 15.07 25.93
CA SER A 542 16.16 14.79 25.92
C SER A 542 16.76 14.85 24.51
N GLN A 543 18.08 15.11 24.44
CA GLN A 543 18.92 14.85 23.27
C GLN A 543 19.58 13.49 23.49
N LEU A 544 19.41 12.57 22.54
CA LEU A 544 19.97 11.24 22.62
C LEU A 544 21.35 11.19 21.96
N ILE A 545 22.27 10.49 22.59
CA ILE A 545 23.63 10.23 22.07
C ILE A 545 23.83 8.73 22.07
N LEU A 546 24.07 8.16 20.89
CA LEU A 546 24.41 6.76 20.73
C LEU A 546 25.95 6.62 20.69
N LEU A 547 26.48 5.87 21.60
CA LEU A 547 27.90 5.66 21.77
C LEU A 547 28.24 4.29 21.22
N TYR A 548 28.97 4.24 20.12
CA TYR A 548 29.54 3.02 19.58
C TYR A 548 30.92 2.82 20.20
N VAL A 549 31.05 1.82 21.04
CA VAL A 549 32.32 1.52 21.75
C VAL A 549 32.90 0.26 21.15
N TYR A 550 34.15 0.34 20.69
CA TYR A 550 34.88 -0.81 20.18
C TYR A 550 36.28 -0.86 20.77
N SER A 551 36.78 -2.07 21.02
CA SER A 551 38.15 -2.33 21.41
C SER A 551 38.93 -2.82 20.19
N PRO A 552 39.94 -2.08 19.70
CA PRO A 552 40.65 -2.43 18.47
C PRO A 552 41.62 -3.62 18.64
N TYR A 553 41.84 -4.11 19.86
CA TYR A 553 42.67 -5.28 20.07
C TYR A 553 41.87 -6.58 20.02
N ASP A 554 42.02 -7.29 18.92
CA ASP A 554 41.56 -8.66 18.79
C ASP A 554 42.46 -9.59 19.63
N SER A 555 41.87 -10.58 20.27
CA SER A 555 42.42 -11.48 21.30
C SER A 555 43.58 -12.39 20.85
N GLY A 556 44.41 -11.96 19.89
CA GLY A 556 45.48 -12.78 19.29
C GLY A 556 46.92 -12.53 19.68
N SER A 557 47.24 -11.48 20.42
CA SER A 557 48.66 -11.18 20.74
C SER A 557 48.81 -10.45 22.06
N TYR A 558 49.46 -11.10 22.96
CA TYR A 558 49.94 -10.74 24.30
C TYR A 558 49.00 -10.96 25.51
N ASN A 559 49.37 -11.98 26.30
CA ASN A 559 48.99 -12.34 27.67
C ASN A 559 47.49 -12.43 28.00
N ASN A 560 47.04 -13.66 28.08
CA ASN A 560 45.83 -14.14 28.70
C ASN A 560 45.49 -13.46 30.01
N ASN A 561 44.66 -12.43 30.06
CA ASN A 561 43.76 -12.24 31.21
C ASN A 561 42.81 -11.04 31.14
N ASP A 562 42.92 -10.05 30.24
CA ASP A 562 41.93 -8.95 30.20
C ASP A 562 41.93 -8.24 28.82
N THR A 563 41.38 -8.87 27.81
CA THR A 563 41.31 -8.28 26.48
C THR A 563 39.85 -8.24 26.02
N GLY A 564 39.22 -7.09 26.20
CA GLY A 564 37.86 -6.84 25.71
C GLY A 564 37.10 -5.93 26.68
N LEU A 565 35.92 -5.53 26.26
CA LEU A 565 34.95 -4.79 27.07
C LEU A 565 34.32 -5.65 28.18
N ASP A 566 34.69 -6.91 28.32
CA ASP A 566 34.14 -7.84 29.34
C ASP A 566 34.46 -7.47 30.80
N GLY A 567 35.43 -6.58 31.02
CA GLY A 567 35.72 -6.03 32.34
C GLY A 567 35.03 -4.70 32.65
N VAL A 568 34.23 -4.17 31.74
CA VAL A 568 33.55 -2.88 31.94
C VAL A 568 32.12 -3.12 32.47
N ASP A 569 31.88 -2.66 33.70
CA ASP A 569 30.58 -2.81 34.38
C ASP A 569 29.60 -1.71 33.97
N SER A 570 30.10 -0.47 33.78
CA SER A 570 29.24 0.65 33.38
C SER A 570 30.05 1.73 32.64
N ILE A 571 29.35 2.50 31.83
CA ILE A 571 29.87 3.70 31.17
C ILE A 571 29.10 4.91 31.67
N GLN A 572 29.82 5.94 32.07
CA GLN A 572 29.26 7.24 32.43
C GLN A 572 29.70 8.28 31.42
N MET A 573 28.78 9.12 31.00
CA MET A 573 29.02 10.27 30.13
C MET A 573 28.84 11.56 30.90
N GLY A 574 29.90 12.32 31.06
CA GLY A 574 29.86 13.70 31.53
C GLY A 574 29.66 14.65 30.37
N TYR A 575 28.90 15.71 30.55
CA TYR A 575 28.76 16.74 29.53
C TYR A 575 28.93 18.14 30.12
N HIS A 576 29.60 19.02 29.36
CA HIS A 576 29.72 20.44 29.64
C HIS A 576 29.30 21.22 28.38
N VAL A 577 28.40 22.20 28.54
CA VAL A 577 27.88 23.00 27.41
C VAL A 577 28.88 24.13 27.14
N LEU A 578 29.40 24.19 25.92
CA LEU A 578 30.34 25.22 25.49
C LEU A 578 29.66 26.60 25.43
N LYS A 579 30.38 27.67 25.82
CA LYS A 579 29.95 29.05 25.62
C LYS A 579 30.12 29.40 24.13
N ASP A 580 29.38 30.39 23.63
CA ASP A 580 29.40 30.75 22.20
C ASP A 580 30.83 31.08 21.72
N THR A 581 31.16 30.59 20.53
CA THR A 581 32.50 30.55 19.93
C THR A 581 33.03 31.91 19.44
N GLU A 582 32.36 33.04 19.75
CA GLU A 582 32.87 34.36 19.33
C GLU A 582 33.93 34.98 20.28
N ASP A 583 34.15 34.41 21.48
CA ASP A 583 35.07 35.01 22.47
C ASP A 583 36.14 34.03 23.03
N ASP A 584 36.32 32.84 22.49
CA ASP A 584 37.23 31.88 23.12
C ASP A 584 38.25 31.27 22.13
N ASP A 585 39.22 32.09 21.73
CA ASP A 585 40.48 31.63 21.11
C ASP A 585 41.39 30.82 22.07
N THR A 586 40.85 30.38 23.21
CA THR A 586 41.70 29.82 24.30
C THR A 586 41.34 28.38 24.71
N ALA A 587 40.58 27.61 23.90
CA ALA A 587 40.23 26.24 24.27
C ALA A 587 40.84 25.14 23.34
N TYR A 588 41.92 25.43 22.66
CA TYR A 588 42.75 24.41 22.03
C TYR A 588 43.88 24.08 22.99
N TYR A 589 43.70 23.06 23.81
CA TYR A 589 44.87 22.49 24.52
C TYR A 589 45.70 21.73 23.49
N ASP A 590 46.68 22.46 22.93
CA ASP A 590 47.79 21.85 22.23
C ASP A 590 48.68 21.15 23.27
N TYR A 591 48.66 19.84 23.29
CA TYR A 591 49.40 19.01 24.25
C TYR A 591 50.91 19.02 23.98
N ASP A 592 51.38 19.68 22.92
CA ASP A 592 52.76 19.67 22.45
C ASP A 592 53.61 20.85 22.91
N SER A 593 53.09 21.79 23.70
CA SER A 593 53.95 22.86 24.23
C SER A 593 53.99 22.89 25.77
N TYR A 594 54.76 22.00 26.35
CA TYR A 594 55.29 22.18 27.70
C TYR A 594 56.25 23.37 27.71
N SER A 595 55.77 24.58 27.89
CA SER A 595 56.54 25.72 28.40
C SER A 595 56.20 25.92 29.89
N MET A 596 57.18 25.67 30.72
CA MET A 596 57.14 25.74 32.19
C MET A 596 56.98 27.17 32.74
N ASP A 597 56.05 27.99 32.27
CA ASP A 597 55.86 29.30 32.89
C ASP A 597 54.52 29.98 32.64
N ASP A 598 53.40 29.28 32.86
CA ASP A 598 52.12 29.97 32.91
C ASP A 598 51.28 29.44 34.08
N THR A 599 51.31 30.17 35.20
CA THR A 599 50.53 29.91 36.42
C THR A 599 49.05 30.30 36.29
N ARG A 600 48.41 30.15 35.12
CA ARG A 600 46.98 30.24 34.98
C ARG A 600 46.37 28.87 35.19
N VAL A 601 45.99 28.56 36.41
CA VAL A 601 45.19 27.40 36.75
C VAL A 601 43.80 27.66 36.07
N ALA A 602 43.56 27.01 34.96
CA ALA A 602 42.21 26.98 34.36
C ALA A 602 41.23 26.44 35.40
N ALA A 603 40.10 27.12 35.58
CA ALA A 603 39.07 26.66 36.51
C ALA A 603 38.60 25.26 36.06
N PRO A 604 38.48 24.29 37.00
CA PRO A 604 38.11 22.93 36.65
C PRO A 604 36.75 22.93 35.95
N VAL A 605 36.68 22.31 34.76
CA VAL A 605 35.47 22.15 34.02
C VAL A 605 34.55 21.20 34.79
N LEU A 606 33.42 21.70 35.24
CA LEU A 606 32.44 20.87 35.97
C LEU A 606 31.53 20.14 34.96
N PHE A 607 31.78 18.85 34.79
CA PHE A 607 30.93 17.97 34.01
C PHE A 607 29.66 17.57 34.79
N LYS A 608 28.53 17.48 34.07
CA LYS A 608 27.31 16.85 34.57
C LYS A 608 27.28 15.42 34.06
N TRP A 609 27.25 14.47 34.98
CA TRP A 609 27.33 13.05 34.65
C TRP A 609 25.95 12.44 34.42
N VAL A 610 25.87 11.60 33.42
CA VAL A 610 24.70 10.74 33.09
C VAL A 610 25.20 9.33 32.84
N ASP A 611 24.44 8.34 33.29
CA ASP A 611 24.74 6.95 33.00
C ASP A 611 24.35 6.62 31.54
N ALA A 612 25.28 5.95 30.84
CA ALA A 612 25.00 5.41 29.52
C ALA A 612 24.53 3.97 29.68
N VAL A 613 23.36 3.69 29.09
CA VAL A 613 22.68 2.39 29.16
C VAL A 613 23.06 1.54 27.97
N GLU A 614 23.48 0.29 28.17
CA GLU A 614 23.78 -0.62 27.08
C GLU A 614 22.50 -0.93 26.27
N VAL A 615 22.59 -0.69 24.94
CA VAL A 615 21.50 -0.98 24.00
C VAL A 615 21.73 -2.33 23.32
N LYS A 616 23.00 -2.63 23.00
CA LYS A 616 23.37 -3.83 22.27
C LYS A 616 24.80 -4.23 22.49
N LYS A 617 25.03 -5.50 22.78
CA LYS A 617 26.37 -6.15 22.70
C LYS A 617 26.47 -6.77 21.28
N ILE A 618 27.43 -6.31 20.47
CA ILE A 618 27.70 -6.83 19.14
C ILE A 618 28.69 -8.00 19.22
N SER A 619 29.76 -7.81 19.98
CA SER A 619 30.78 -8.79 20.29
C SER A 619 31.36 -8.49 21.67
N ASP A 620 32.33 -9.28 22.13
CA ASP A 620 33.05 -9.00 23.38
C ASP A 620 33.90 -7.72 23.26
N SER A 621 34.24 -7.30 22.05
CA SER A 621 34.99 -6.09 21.73
C SER A 621 34.15 -4.92 21.25
N GLU A 622 32.85 -5.11 20.98
CA GLU A 622 31.98 -4.06 20.44
C GLU A 622 30.64 -3.99 21.17
N ARG A 623 30.34 -2.82 21.73
CA ARG A 623 29.08 -2.55 22.43
C ARG A 623 28.48 -1.21 22.04
N ILE A 624 27.17 -1.07 22.11
CA ILE A 624 26.45 0.17 21.86
C ILE A 624 25.77 0.61 23.13
N PHE A 625 26.01 1.85 23.53
CA PHE A 625 25.41 2.48 24.69
C PHE A 625 24.60 3.71 24.27
N LEU A 626 23.61 4.07 25.08
CA LEU A 626 22.75 5.24 24.89
C LEU A 626 22.86 6.16 26.09
N ALA A 627 23.25 7.39 25.85
CA ALA A 627 23.28 8.45 26.87
C ALA A 627 22.18 9.50 26.54
N LYS A 628 21.65 10.15 27.58
CA LYS A 628 20.54 11.11 27.48
C LYS A 628 20.94 12.45 28.11
N ILE A 629 20.96 13.52 27.31
CA ILE A 629 21.19 14.89 27.80
C ILE A 629 19.85 15.64 27.80
N PRO A 630 19.39 16.19 28.95
CA PRO A 630 18.18 17.00 28.96
C PRO A 630 18.32 18.23 28.05
N ARG A 631 17.40 18.45 27.12
CA ARG A 631 17.44 19.60 26.18
C ARG A 631 17.51 20.95 26.90
N LYS A 632 16.85 21.06 28.07
CA LYS A 632 16.94 22.26 28.93
C LYS A 632 18.36 22.57 29.39
N ALA A 633 19.19 21.55 29.54
CA ALA A 633 20.60 21.73 29.97
C ALA A 633 21.47 22.33 28.86
N LEU A 634 21.14 22.09 27.60
CA LEU A 634 21.83 22.60 26.42
C LEU A 634 21.66 24.11 26.22
N LYS A 635 20.66 24.72 26.85
CA LYS A 635 20.36 26.18 26.78
C LYS A 635 20.34 26.75 25.33
N GLY A 636 19.94 25.93 24.35
CA GLY A 636 19.93 26.36 22.96
C GLY A 636 21.29 26.26 22.23
N LYS A 637 22.35 25.77 22.83
CA LYS A 637 23.67 25.63 22.24
C LYS A 637 23.90 24.25 21.60
N ASP A 638 24.77 24.18 20.61
CA ASP A 638 25.05 22.97 19.82
C ASP A 638 26.34 22.32 20.21
N GLY A 639 27.32 23.09 20.70
CA GLY A 639 28.60 22.58 21.15
C GLY A 639 28.55 22.03 22.57
N VAL A 640 29.05 20.80 22.76
CA VAL A 640 29.13 20.11 24.04
C VAL A 640 30.47 19.44 24.13
N ASN A 641 31.17 19.69 25.23
CA ASN A 641 32.34 18.88 25.59
C ASN A 641 31.84 17.64 26.33
N ILE A 642 32.24 16.47 25.88
CA ILE A 642 31.82 15.16 26.43
C ILE A 642 33.07 14.51 27.01
N GLU A 643 32.97 14.07 28.26
CA GLU A 643 33.92 13.17 28.90
C GLU A 643 33.19 11.85 29.16
N TYR A 644 33.80 10.71 28.89
CA TYR A 644 33.25 9.43 29.29
C TYR A 644 34.26 8.66 30.13
N ARG A 645 33.68 7.83 31.01
CA ARG A 645 34.37 6.99 31.97
C ARG A 645 33.89 5.58 31.86
N PHE A 646 34.84 4.67 31.73
CA PHE A 646 34.61 3.25 31.83
C PHE A 646 34.87 2.82 33.26
N ASN A 647 33.91 2.18 33.89
CA ASN A 647 34.01 1.77 35.30
C ASN A 647 34.08 0.24 35.39
N LYS A 648 34.94 -0.23 36.33
CA LYS A 648 35.05 -1.64 36.72
C LYS A 648 35.08 -1.71 38.23
N ASN A 649 34.19 -2.48 38.87
CA ASN A 649 34.04 -2.60 40.31
C ASN A 649 33.94 -1.25 41.07
N GLY A 650 33.40 -0.24 40.41
CA GLY A 650 33.24 1.11 40.94
C GLY A 650 34.42 2.05 40.72
N ASP A 651 35.53 1.57 40.18
CA ASP A 651 36.71 2.38 39.85
C ASP A 651 36.69 2.77 38.37
N VAL A 652 37.15 4.00 38.07
CA VAL A 652 37.35 4.49 36.70
C VAL A 652 38.60 3.87 36.12
N ILE A 653 38.46 3.03 35.10
CA ILE A 653 39.57 2.35 34.44
C ILE A 653 40.08 3.09 33.21
N TYR A 654 39.25 3.94 32.62
CA TYR A 654 39.60 4.76 31.47
C TYR A 654 38.69 5.98 31.38
N SER A 655 39.21 7.13 30.97
CA SER A 655 38.45 8.33 30.67
C SER A 655 39.04 9.06 29.48
N SER A 656 38.19 9.67 28.68
CA SER A 656 38.61 10.51 27.53
C SER A 656 37.61 11.64 27.30
N GLN A 657 38.08 12.75 26.73
CA GLN A 657 37.29 13.96 26.49
C GLN A 657 37.21 14.29 24.99
N TYR A 658 36.05 14.70 24.52
CA TYR A 658 35.80 15.08 23.12
C TYR A 658 34.90 16.29 23.03
N ASN A 659 35.15 17.16 22.04
CA ASN A 659 34.27 18.23 21.67
C ASN A 659 33.31 17.72 20.59
N VAL A 660 32.01 17.72 20.87
CA VAL A 660 30.98 17.24 19.95
C VAL A 660 30.02 18.35 19.64
N ILE A 661 29.72 18.54 18.34
CA ILE A 661 28.65 19.41 17.87
C ILE A 661 27.40 18.57 17.69
N LEU A 662 26.39 18.83 18.51
CA LEU A 662 25.12 18.09 18.46
C LEU A 662 24.19 18.68 17.40
N ASP A 663 23.70 17.85 16.50
CA ASP A 663 22.63 18.22 15.60
C ASP A 663 21.28 18.16 16.32
N LYS A 664 20.78 19.31 16.76
CA LYS A 664 19.49 19.44 17.47
C LYS A 664 18.28 18.97 16.65
N LYS A 665 18.38 19.02 15.31
CA LYS A 665 17.26 18.62 14.42
C LYS A 665 17.13 17.10 14.34
N LYS A 666 18.24 16.36 14.47
CA LYS A 666 18.24 14.90 14.37
C LYS A 666 17.68 14.20 15.61
N GLY A 667 17.70 14.83 16.77
CA GLY A 667 17.24 14.21 18.02
C GLY A 667 18.08 13.04 18.52
N LEU A 668 18.92 12.45 17.69
CA LEU A 668 19.92 11.42 17.98
C LEU A 668 21.24 11.79 17.32
N ASN A 669 22.32 11.74 18.05
CA ASN A 669 23.68 11.90 17.56
C ASN A 669 24.42 10.59 17.80
N GLU A 670 25.31 10.22 16.88
CA GLU A 670 26.11 9.01 16.93
C GLU A 670 27.58 9.41 17.15
N VAL A 671 28.23 8.78 18.11
CA VAL A 671 29.64 9.02 18.45
C VAL A 671 30.35 7.67 18.52
N GLU A 672 31.38 7.50 17.71
CA GLU A 672 32.24 6.33 17.75
C GLU A 672 33.39 6.55 18.76
N MET A 673 33.68 5.53 19.55
CA MET A 673 34.69 5.55 20.57
C MET A 673 35.55 4.28 20.55
N SER A 674 36.86 4.42 20.63
CA SER A 674 37.78 3.30 20.83
C SER A 674 38.20 3.20 22.28
N TYR A 675 38.15 1.99 22.82
CA TYR A 675 38.60 1.65 24.15
C TYR A 675 39.91 0.87 24.06
N TYR A 676 40.95 1.37 24.72
CA TYR A 676 42.27 0.73 24.80
C TYR A 676 42.47 0.20 26.21
N ALA A 677 42.40 -1.13 26.41
CA ALA A 677 42.72 -1.75 27.68
C ALA A 677 44.24 -1.82 27.86
N GLY A 678 44.78 -1.10 28.82
CA GLY A 678 46.11 -1.37 29.41
C GLY A 678 47.33 -0.86 28.69
N THR A 679 47.33 0.35 28.15
CA THR A 679 48.56 1.03 27.78
C THR A 679 48.66 2.37 28.51
N ASP A 680 49.65 2.46 29.45
CA ASP A 680 50.19 3.71 29.96
C ASP A 680 50.98 4.41 28.84
N GLY A 681 50.37 4.85 27.77
CA GLY A 681 51.12 5.49 26.69
C GLY A 681 50.32 5.65 25.42
N VAL A 682 49.74 6.76 25.32
CA VAL A 682 49.55 7.64 24.15
C VAL A 682 49.71 6.99 22.77
N ASP A 683 48.59 6.73 22.12
CA ASP A 683 48.43 6.99 20.70
C ASP A 683 47.00 7.55 20.51
N GLU A 684 46.93 8.76 19.89
CA GLU A 684 45.66 9.45 19.65
C GLU A 684 44.76 8.66 18.71
N PRO A 685 43.46 8.48 19.01
CA PRO A 685 42.56 7.83 18.10
C PRO A 685 42.21 8.75 16.91
N GLU A 686 42.30 8.23 15.70
CA GLU A 686 41.72 8.85 14.49
C GLU A 686 40.24 9.00 14.63
N TYR A 687 39.74 10.24 14.44
CA TYR A 687 38.32 10.58 14.59
C TYR A 687 37.60 10.49 13.26
N ASN A 688 36.53 9.70 13.20
CA ASN A 688 35.53 9.78 12.14
C ASN A 688 34.18 10.14 12.75
N ILE A 689 33.84 11.43 12.72
CA ILE A 689 32.46 11.88 13.01
C ILE A 689 31.66 11.74 11.72
N TYR A 690 30.93 10.65 11.58
CA TYR A 690 29.98 10.49 10.49
C TYR A 690 28.59 10.96 10.94
N GLY A 691 28.24 12.19 10.58
CA GLY A 691 26.85 12.64 10.56
C GLY A 691 26.12 12.06 9.34
N LYS A 692 25.32 11.01 9.51
CA LYS A 692 24.29 10.59 8.54
C LYS A 692 22.90 10.95 9.01
#